data_8a513f0ed0a28b3d0872daf726aeab93
#
_entry.id   8a513f0ed0a28b3d0872daf726aeab93
#
_cell.length_a   1.000
_cell.length_b   1.000
_cell.length_c   1.000
_cell.angle_alpha   90.00
_cell.angle_beta   90.00
_cell.angle_gamma   90.00
#
_symmetry.space_group_name_H-M   'P 1'
#
loop_
_entity.id
_entity.type
_entity.pdbx_description
1 polymer ?
#
loop_
_entity_poly.entity_id
_entity_poly.type
_entity_poly.pdbx_seq_one_letter_code
_entity_poly.pdbx_strand_id
1 'polypeptide(L)'
;MYLSIIFLPLLGSVVSGFFGRKSGITGSHIISSSSVIITTILAIIAFFEIGFNNNSVSISLFEWLRSESFNIVWNFQFDSLTVSMLIPVLIISSVVHIYSIGYMSSDPHNQRFFSYLNLFTFMMILLVTGNNYLLMFVGWEGVGVCSYLLISFWFTRIAANQSSISAFLTNRVGDCFLVIGMLTLLWTLGNLDYSTIFSLAPYINANIVTIIGICLLLGAMAKSAQIGLHVWLPMAMEGPTPVSALIHAATMVTAGVYLLIRSSPLIEYSSTLLLICLWLGAVTTLASSMIGLFQGDIKKIIAYSTMSQLGMMVIAIGLSSYNVALFHLINHAFYKGLLFLGAGSVIHAVADNQDLRKYGGLIHWLPLTYSVILIASLSLVAFPFMTGFYSKDLILESAYGQYQFPGIAAYFIAVVGAIFTTLYSVKILYLAFIANPNGSLNYYKNAHEGNIFMSLPLVILAIFSIYFGYLTKDIYVGLGSGFFNNNSIFIHPIHEVLISAEFGLSTIIKLLPFIFTILATTGAIIILEFYPTLINNFKLSNLGYNIFGFFNQRLLIELFYNKYIVNLTLKLGGQTTKVLDRGSIELVGPFGAEKLLLFISKAVSSLSTGMVTNYALFIIIGVIVYLLGGNFYLFNIDNVLLLSILIVSIVVTMVQIRNINSLSPTVLESNILNGRSIFNKLILKTIMLIFAFVISIFTGLDKFYHLDSDDEGNQPESSKDAERRAEQARSKRLANLAWRLEVERYANATGLEYNEAEEAMKQDQEAREAKKKEATPEKEAEGKAKAPEYNVPQSSQHNPEQILQQDANSQVEQSNNQILPAPGDYVWYGETNFMQSDDATTSKKLSRLQRMLLNFNSANLAEMDKDIKEDNLHTKSEAELKKEETKLLEEREKEADFVREFSQKLDLEDLKKQQSQTEDTEMEDSNDKKRFNEENSDTDKRKKRSR
;
A
#
# COMPACT_ATOMS: atom_id res chain seq x y z
N MET A 1 -16.53 35.82 -1.30
CA MET A 1 -16.71 34.79 -2.35
C MET A 1 -15.53 33.81 -2.41
N TYR A 2 -14.30 34.24 -2.65
CA TYR A 2 -13.14 33.37 -2.86
C TYR A 2 -12.81 32.46 -1.67
N LEU A 3 -12.80 32.97 -0.44
CA LEU A 3 -12.59 32.14 0.75
C LEU A 3 -13.72 31.12 0.96
N SER A 4 -14.94 31.46 0.56
CA SER A 4 -16.05 30.50 0.62
C SER A 4 -15.85 29.32 -0.32
N ILE A 5 -15.23 29.51 -1.49
CA ILE A 5 -14.87 28.41 -2.41
C ILE A 5 -13.96 27.39 -1.70
N ILE A 6 -13.05 27.87 -0.86
CA ILE A 6 -12.11 27.00 -0.16
C ILE A 6 -12.76 26.31 1.03
N PHE A 7 -13.44 27.07 1.91
CA PHE A 7 -13.84 26.56 3.22
C PHE A 7 -15.21 25.85 3.24
N LEU A 8 -16.10 26.05 2.27
CA LEU A 8 -17.40 25.36 2.23
C LEU A 8 -17.27 23.82 2.17
N PRO A 9 -16.42 23.23 1.32
CA PRO A 9 -16.23 21.79 1.34
C PRO A 9 -15.64 21.27 2.65
N LEU A 10 -14.77 22.04 3.29
CA LEU A 10 -14.24 21.68 4.61
C LEU A 10 -15.36 21.65 5.67
N LEU A 11 -16.23 22.65 5.68
CA LEU A 11 -17.39 22.68 6.58
C LEU A 11 -18.31 21.48 6.33
N GLY A 12 -18.57 21.14 5.06
CA GLY A 12 -19.32 19.95 4.67
C GLY A 12 -18.67 18.66 5.22
N SER A 13 -17.36 18.55 5.14
CA SER A 13 -16.61 17.41 5.66
C SER A 13 -16.69 17.32 7.19
N VAL A 14 -16.46 18.42 7.91
CA VAL A 14 -16.51 18.48 9.37
C VAL A 14 -17.90 18.12 9.89
N VAL A 15 -18.95 18.69 9.30
CA VAL A 15 -20.32 18.44 9.76
C VAL A 15 -20.73 16.98 9.48
N SER A 16 -20.46 16.45 8.28
CA SER A 16 -20.80 15.06 7.97
C SER A 16 -19.96 14.05 8.74
N GLY A 17 -18.71 14.36 9.08
CA GLY A 17 -17.82 13.48 9.82
C GLY A 17 -18.11 13.46 11.33
N PHE A 18 -18.02 14.61 11.99
CA PHE A 18 -18.15 14.68 13.46
C PHE A 18 -19.59 14.69 13.93
N PHE A 19 -20.49 15.32 13.16
CA PHE A 19 -21.89 15.45 13.54
C PHE A 19 -22.83 14.52 12.71
N GLY A 20 -22.27 13.63 11.88
CA GLY A 20 -23.02 12.75 10.99
C GLY A 20 -24.05 11.85 11.71
N ARG A 21 -23.73 11.41 12.94
CA ARG A 21 -24.70 10.65 13.76
C ARG A 21 -25.92 11.49 14.17
N LYS A 22 -25.75 12.78 14.36
CA LYS A 22 -26.85 13.70 14.75
C LYS A 22 -27.65 14.11 13.52
N SER A 23 -27.01 14.40 12.40
CA SER A 23 -27.65 14.80 11.15
C SER A 23 -28.32 13.65 10.40
N GLY A 24 -27.97 12.41 10.71
CA GLY A 24 -28.43 11.21 10.00
C GLY A 24 -27.85 11.07 8.60
N ILE A 25 -28.27 10.03 7.87
CA ILE A 25 -27.78 9.75 6.49
C ILE A 25 -28.23 10.85 5.53
N THR A 26 -29.54 11.16 5.53
CA THR A 26 -30.12 12.19 4.66
C THR A 26 -29.57 13.58 4.91
N GLY A 27 -29.40 13.95 6.18
CA GLY A 27 -28.77 15.23 6.55
C GLY A 27 -27.34 15.34 6.06
N SER A 28 -26.54 14.27 6.19
CA SER A 28 -25.19 14.22 5.68
C SER A 28 -25.14 14.33 4.15
N HIS A 29 -26.06 13.67 3.43
CA HIS A 29 -26.19 13.79 1.98
C HIS A 29 -26.46 15.22 1.53
N ILE A 30 -27.45 15.88 2.19
CA ILE A 30 -27.85 17.24 1.84
C ILE A 30 -26.72 18.23 2.11
N ILE A 31 -26.13 18.20 3.33
CA ILE A 31 -25.10 19.16 3.73
C ILE A 31 -23.83 18.99 2.87
N SER A 32 -23.38 17.76 2.65
CA SER A 32 -22.18 17.50 1.87
C SER A 32 -22.36 17.84 0.41
N SER A 33 -23.46 17.45 -0.22
CA SER A 33 -23.70 17.74 -1.63
C SER A 33 -23.97 19.22 -1.88
N SER A 34 -24.76 19.87 -1.01
CA SER A 34 -25.05 21.30 -1.16
C SER A 34 -23.79 22.18 -0.99
N SER A 35 -22.91 21.84 -0.04
CA SER A 35 -21.65 22.58 0.15
C SER A 35 -20.81 22.58 -1.11
N VAL A 36 -20.67 21.45 -1.80
CA VAL A 36 -19.87 21.34 -3.02
C VAL A 36 -20.59 21.98 -4.22
N ILE A 37 -21.92 21.86 -4.34
CA ILE A 37 -22.69 22.51 -5.40
C ILE A 37 -22.62 24.05 -5.29
N ILE A 38 -22.79 24.60 -4.10
CA ILE A 38 -22.63 26.04 -3.87
C ILE A 38 -21.21 26.50 -4.23
N THR A 39 -20.21 25.73 -3.82
CA THR A 39 -18.80 25.99 -4.18
C THR A 39 -18.60 25.99 -5.70
N THR A 40 -19.26 25.09 -6.42
CA THR A 40 -19.19 25.02 -7.89
C THR A 40 -19.78 26.26 -8.54
N ILE A 41 -20.92 26.74 -8.07
CA ILE A 41 -21.58 27.96 -8.56
C ILE A 41 -20.65 29.17 -8.33
N LEU A 42 -20.06 29.28 -7.13
CA LEU A 42 -19.13 30.35 -6.82
C LEU A 42 -17.85 30.31 -7.69
N ALA A 43 -17.35 29.11 -8.00
CA ALA A 43 -16.20 28.94 -8.88
C ALA A 43 -16.52 29.30 -10.34
N ILE A 44 -17.71 29.04 -10.82
CA ILE A 44 -18.17 29.47 -12.15
C ILE A 44 -18.21 31.00 -12.20
N ILE A 45 -18.74 31.66 -11.16
CA ILE A 45 -18.74 33.13 -11.09
C ILE A 45 -17.30 33.67 -11.09
N ALA A 46 -16.40 33.05 -10.30
CA ALA A 46 -14.98 33.40 -10.27
C ALA A 46 -14.30 33.20 -11.63
N PHE A 47 -14.68 32.17 -12.38
CA PHE A 47 -14.15 31.93 -13.73
C PHE A 47 -14.49 33.09 -14.70
N PHE A 48 -15.74 33.58 -14.66
CA PHE A 48 -16.13 34.74 -15.47
C PHE A 48 -15.46 36.03 -14.99
N GLU A 49 -15.39 36.22 -13.68
CA GLU A 49 -14.80 37.45 -13.10
C GLU A 49 -13.28 37.57 -13.38
N ILE A 50 -12.52 36.48 -13.15
CA ILE A 50 -11.06 36.50 -13.29
C ILE A 50 -10.63 36.17 -14.71
N GLY A 51 -11.22 35.16 -15.34
CA GLY A 51 -10.79 34.66 -16.64
C GLY A 51 -10.99 35.66 -17.75
N PHE A 52 -12.12 36.36 -17.80
CA PHE A 52 -12.40 37.33 -18.85
C PHE A 52 -11.87 38.75 -18.55
N ASN A 53 -11.78 39.13 -17.28
CA ASN A 53 -11.24 40.45 -16.90
C ASN A 53 -9.71 40.45 -16.75
N ASN A 54 -9.07 39.30 -16.85
CA ASN A 54 -7.62 39.14 -16.71
C ASN A 54 -7.06 39.68 -15.38
N ASN A 55 -7.82 39.69 -14.30
CA ASN A 55 -7.43 40.14 -12.97
C ASN A 55 -7.07 38.95 -12.09
N SER A 56 -5.84 38.95 -11.56
CA SER A 56 -5.48 37.96 -10.53
C SER A 56 -5.83 38.49 -9.14
N VAL A 57 -6.38 37.62 -8.30
CA VAL A 57 -6.72 37.94 -6.91
C VAL A 57 -5.84 37.08 -5.98
N SER A 58 -5.11 37.76 -5.08
CA SER A 58 -4.34 37.11 -4.03
C SER A 58 -4.91 37.48 -2.65
N ILE A 59 -5.05 36.48 -1.78
CA ILE A 59 -5.63 36.63 -0.44
C ILE A 59 -4.67 36.03 0.57
N SER A 60 -3.96 36.90 1.31
CA SER A 60 -3.11 36.49 2.44
C SER A 60 -3.92 36.36 3.72
N LEU A 61 -3.75 35.29 4.46
CA LEU A 61 -4.43 35.06 5.74
C LEU A 61 -3.51 35.37 6.93
N PHE A 62 -2.39 34.67 7.02
CA PHE A 62 -1.43 34.84 8.13
C PHE A 62 -0.03 34.36 7.72
N GLU A 63 0.98 34.85 8.44
CA GLU A 63 2.35 34.34 8.30
C GLU A 63 2.44 32.96 8.93
N TRP A 64 2.94 32.00 8.16
CA TRP A 64 3.05 30.60 8.62
C TRP A 64 4.45 30.28 9.16
N LEU A 65 5.46 30.51 8.34
CA LEU A 65 6.87 30.25 8.69
C LEU A 65 7.68 31.51 8.43
N ARG A 66 8.35 32.00 9.47
CA ARG A 66 9.24 33.16 9.36
C ARG A 66 10.57 32.88 10.03
N SER A 67 11.65 33.05 9.31
CA SER A 67 13.02 32.90 9.78
C SER A 67 13.90 33.86 9.00
N GLU A 68 14.30 35.00 9.60
CA GLU A 68 15.09 36.03 8.96
C GLU A 68 14.50 36.53 7.64
N SER A 69 15.18 36.24 6.51
CA SER A 69 14.73 36.61 5.16
C SER A 69 13.66 35.65 4.59
N PHE A 70 13.55 34.46 5.18
CA PHE A 70 12.58 33.45 4.76
C PHE A 70 11.23 33.71 5.43
N ASN A 71 10.22 34.06 4.62
CA ASN A 71 8.87 34.30 5.09
C ASN A 71 7.88 33.58 4.17
N ILE A 72 7.14 32.61 4.70
CA ILE A 72 6.06 31.92 3.99
C ILE A 72 4.73 32.34 4.59
N VAL A 73 3.89 32.91 3.76
CA VAL A 73 2.54 33.34 4.10
C VAL A 73 1.54 32.30 3.64
N TRP A 74 0.51 32.05 4.43
CA TRP A 74 -0.65 31.28 4.00
C TRP A 74 -1.48 32.14 3.05
N ASN A 75 -1.15 32.04 1.76
CA ASN A 75 -1.68 32.93 0.73
C ASN A 75 -2.34 32.12 -0.40
N PHE A 76 -3.54 32.53 -0.81
CA PHE A 76 -4.29 31.93 -1.91
C PHE A 76 -4.26 32.85 -3.12
N GLN A 77 -4.05 32.23 -4.28
CA GLN A 77 -4.02 32.92 -5.57
C GLN A 77 -5.11 32.37 -6.47
N PHE A 78 -5.89 33.29 -7.04
CA PHE A 78 -6.88 33.00 -8.07
C PHE A 78 -6.44 33.74 -9.35
N ASP A 79 -5.95 33.01 -10.32
CA ASP A 79 -5.59 33.47 -11.67
C ASP A 79 -6.31 32.62 -12.72
N SER A 80 -6.10 32.92 -14.01
CA SER A 80 -6.78 32.22 -15.12
C SER A 80 -6.53 30.69 -15.09
N LEU A 81 -5.32 30.24 -14.71
CA LEU A 81 -5.01 28.81 -14.57
C LEU A 81 -5.78 28.18 -13.40
N THR A 82 -5.78 28.84 -12.23
CA THR A 82 -6.50 28.35 -11.05
C THR A 82 -7.98 28.21 -11.29
N VAL A 83 -8.64 29.25 -11.82
CA VAL A 83 -10.10 29.19 -12.07
C VAL A 83 -10.44 28.17 -13.15
N SER A 84 -9.58 27.99 -14.17
CA SER A 84 -9.76 26.96 -15.19
C SER A 84 -9.69 25.56 -14.61
N MET A 85 -8.79 25.32 -13.65
CA MET A 85 -8.70 24.02 -12.95
C MET A 85 -9.86 23.78 -11.97
N LEU A 86 -10.38 24.82 -11.33
CA LEU A 86 -11.52 24.68 -10.42
C LEU A 86 -12.78 24.20 -11.12
N ILE A 87 -13.01 24.57 -12.40
CA ILE A 87 -14.20 24.15 -13.15
C ILE A 87 -14.35 22.63 -13.22
N PRO A 88 -13.42 21.84 -13.81
CA PRO A 88 -13.57 20.40 -13.89
C PRO A 88 -13.55 19.73 -12.51
N VAL A 89 -12.72 20.21 -11.58
CA VAL A 89 -12.61 19.65 -10.24
C VAL A 89 -13.95 19.71 -9.50
N LEU A 90 -14.59 20.87 -9.49
CA LEU A 90 -15.82 21.11 -8.73
C LEU A 90 -17.07 20.57 -9.42
N ILE A 91 -17.17 20.65 -10.75
CA ILE A 91 -18.29 20.05 -11.49
C ILE A 91 -18.27 18.53 -11.30
N ILE A 92 -17.12 17.87 -11.49
CA ILE A 92 -17.01 16.44 -11.29
C ILE A 92 -17.28 16.06 -9.84
N SER A 93 -16.74 16.80 -8.87
CA SER A 93 -16.99 16.54 -7.45
C SER A 93 -18.48 16.66 -7.12
N SER A 94 -19.18 17.70 -7.60
CA SER A 94 -20.63 17.88 -7.40
C SER A 94 -21.44 16.70 -7.96
N VAL A 95 -21.12 16.30 -9.19
CA VAL A 95 -21.81 15.21 -9.88
C VAL A 95 -21.55 13.88 -9.18
N VAL A 96 -20.30 13.64 -8.71
CA VAL A 96 -19.95 12.45 -7.94
C VAL A 96 -20.65 12.41 -6.59
N HIS A 97 -20.81 13.54 -5.89
CA HIS A 97 -21.58 13.58 -4.64
C HIS A 97 -23.04 13.18 -4.89
N ILE A 98 -23.68 13.72 -5.91
CA ILE A 98 -25.07 13.35 -6.24
C ILE A 98 -25.17 11.86 -6.62
N TYR A 99 -24.26 11.36 -7.47
CA TYR A 99 -24.22 9.95 -7.88
C TYR A 99 -24.04 9.01 -6.67
N SER A 100 -23.19 9.40 -5.71
CA SER A 100 -22.89 8.61 -4.53
C SER A 100 -24.09 8.41 -3.61
N ILE A 101 -25.09 9.29 -3.62
CA ILE A 101 -26.33 9.12 -2.86
C ILE A 101 -27.04 7.82 -3.29
N GLY A 102 -27.09 7.55 -4.60
CA GLY A 102 -27.69 6.32 -5.13
C GLY A 102 -26.78 5.12 -4.96
N TYR A 103 -25.51 5.25 -5.36
CA TYR A 103 -24.55 4.15 -5.40
C TYR A 103 -24.24 3.56 -4.02
N MET A 104 -24.08 4.40 -2.98
CA MET A 104 -23.75 4.00 -1.62
C MET A 104 -24.98 3.83 -0.72
N SER A 105 -26.19 3.80 -1.26
CA SER A 105 -27.43 3.75 -0.48
C SER A 105 -27.54 2.56 0.46
N SER A 106 -26.97 1.42 0.10
CA SER A 106 -26.96 0.19 0.91
C SER A 106 -25.81 0.12 1.92
N ASP A 107 -24.83 1.04 1.87
CA ASP A 107 -23.66 0.99 2.75
C ASP A 107 -23.97 1.64 4.12
N PRO A 108 -23.64 0.98 5.25
CA PRO A 108 -23.93 1.50 6.59
C PRO A 108 -23.08 2.72 6.98
N HIS A 109 -21.95 2.96 6.30
CA HIS A 109 -20.99 4.01 6.63
C HIS A 109 -21.07 5.25 5.72
N ASN A 110 -22.26 5.59 5.26
CA ASN A 110 -22.50 6.71 4.34
C ASN A 110 -21.92 8.04 4.82
N GLN A 111 -22.10 8.42 6.10
CA GLN A 111 -21.65 9.71 6.63
C GLN A 111 -20.13 9.85 6.52
N ARG A 112 -19.38 8.77 6.83
CA ARG A 112 -17.91 8.72 6.70
C ARG A 112 -17.48 8.88 5.24
N PHE A 113 -18.20 8.24 4.32
CA PHE A 113 -17.92 8.34 2.90
C PHE A 113 -18.03 9.77 2.38
N PHE A 114 -19.13 10.43 2.65
CA PHE A 114 -19.36 11.83 2.24
C PHE A 114 -18.42 12.82 2.91
N SER A 115 -18.04 12.57 4.16
CA SER A 115 -17.01 13.36 4.84
C SER A 115 -15.66 13.28 4.13
N TYR A 116 -15.22 12.08 3.74
CA TYR A 116 -13.96 11.90 3.02
C TYR A 116 -13.99 12.49 1.61
N LEU A 117 -15.11 12.40 0.89
CA LEU A 117 -15.25 13.03 -0.42
C LEU A 117 -15.12 14.56 -0.34
N ASN A 118 -15.77 15.19 0.65
CA ASN A 118 -15.67 16.64 0.87
C ASN A 118 -14.26 17.06 1.27
N LEU A 119 -13.61 16.29 2.18
CA LEU A 119 -12.23 16.57 2.59
C LEU A 119 -11.28 16.49 1.40
N PHE A 120 -11.47 15.49 0.55
CA PHE A 120 -10.68 15.33 -0.67
C PHE A 120 -10.86 16.53 -1.62
N THR A 121 -12.10 16.99 -1.80
CA THR A 121 -12.41 18.18 -2.62
C THR A 121 -11.76 19.44 -2.04
N PHE A 122 -11.82 19.62 -0.71
CA PHE A 122 -11.15 20.74 -0.02
C PHE A 122 -9.64 20.72 -0.26
N MET A 123 -8.98 19.57 -0.06
CA MET A 123 -7.54 19.46 -0.24
C MET A 123 -7.11 19.70 -1.70
N MET A 124 -7.96 19.32 -2.67
CA MET A 124 -7.70 19.60 -4.08
C MET A 124 -7.82 21.10 -4.41
N ILE A 125 -8.81 21.78 -3.82
CA ILE A 125 -8.95 23.23 -3.96
C ILE A 125 -7.72 23.93 -3.34
N LEU A 126 -7.28 23.50 -2.16
CA LEU A 126 -6.09 24.02 -1.49
C LEU A 126 -4.83 23.87 -2.35
N LEU A 127 -4.67 22.71 -3.01
CA LEU A 127 -3.57 22.44 -3.94
C LEU A 127 -3.56 23.44 -5.10
N VAL A 128 -4.73 23.65 -5.72
CA VAL A 128 -4.85 24.47 -6.93
C VAL A 128 -4.73 25.95 -6.61
N THR A 129 -5.21 26.41 -5.45
CA THR A 129 -5.24 27.84 -5.07
C THR A 129 -4.00 28.33 -4.32
N GLY A 130 -3.07 27.43 -3.94
CA GLY A 130 -1.84 27.83 -3.24
C GLY A 130 -0.97 28.77 -4.06
N ASN A 131 -0.45 29.87 -3.45
CA ASN A 131 0.40 30.88 -4.09
C ASN A 131 1.91 30.54 -4.02
N ASN A 132 2.26 29.49 -3.30
CA ASN A 132 3.64 29.04 -3.17
C ASN A 132 3.73 27.52 -3.21
N TYR A 133 4.94 27.01 -3.47
CA TYR A 133 5.16 25.56 -3.55
C TYR A 133 4.87 24.84 -2.23
N LEU A 134 5.07 25.46 -1.07
CA LEU A 134 4.84 24.80 0.21
C LEU A 134 3.34 24.65 0.51
N LEU A 135 2.53 25.68 0.26
CA LEU A 135 1.07 25.61 0.43
C LEU A 135 0.45 24.64 -0.57
N MET A 136 0.93 24.66 -1.82
CA MET A 136 0.55 23.67 -2.82
C MET A 136 0.89 22.25 -2.32
N PHE A 137 2.05 22.04 -1.68
CA PHE A 137 2.46 20.76 -1.13
C PHE A 137 1.56 20.29 0.03
N VAL A 138 1.01 21.18 0.86
CA VAL A 138 0.00 20.83 1.88
C VAL A 138 -1.23 20.21 1.22
N GLY A 139 -1.75 20.83 0.17
CA GLY A 139 -2.86 20.27 -0.61
C GLY A 139 -2.47 18.95 -1.29
N TRP A 140 -1.26 18.85 -1.83
CA TRP A 140 -0.69 17.69 -2.49
C TRP A 140 -0.64 16.45 -1.58
N GLU A 141 -0.13 16.60 -0.38
CA GLU A 141 -0.12 15.55 0.65
C GLU A 141 -1.52 15.24 1.16
N GLY A 142 -2.33 16.29 1.37
CA GLY A 142 -3.72 16.13 1.81
C GLY A 142 -4.56 15.30 0.85
N VAL A 143 -4.46 15.51 -0.45
CA VAL A 143 -5.09 14.67 -1.48
C VAL A 143 -4.56 13.23 -1.40
N GLY A 144 -3.26 13.04 -1.13
CA GLY A 144 -2.66 11.72 -0.94
C GLY A 144 -3.29 10.95 0.22
N VAL A 145 -3.39 11.59 1.39
CA VAL A 145 -4.01 10.98 2.59
C VAL A 145 -5.50 10.70 2.37
N CYS A 146 -6.25 11.65 1.79
CA CYS A 146 -7.67 11.44 1.50
C CYS A 146 -7.88 10.29 0.52
N SER A 147 -7.03 10.14 -0.50
CA SER A 147 -7.09 9.03 -1.43
C SER A 147 -6.83 7.69 -0.74
N TYR A 148 -5.86 7.63 0.18
CA TYR A 148 -5.60 6.46 1.02
C TYR A 148 -6.87 6.04 1.79
N LEU A 149 -7.54 6.98 2.46
CA LEU A 149 -8.77 6.72 3.23
C LEU A 149 -9.94 6.29 2.34
N LEU A 150 -10.05 6.84 1.13
CA LEU A 150 -11.11 6.52 0.18
C LEU A 150 -10.88 5.18 -0.52
N ILE A 151 -9.65 4.81 -0.87
CA ILE A 151 -9.33 3.50 -1.47
C ILE A 151 -9.55 2.39 -0.44
N SER A 152 -9.11 2.58 0.81
CA SER A 152 -9.32 1.65 1.92
C SER A 152 -10.68 1.83 2.61
N PHE A 153 -11.67 2.46 1.96
CA PHE A 153 -12.99 2.70 2.56
C PHE A 153 -13.61 1.41 3.12
N TRP A 154 -13.54 0.31 2.37
CA TRP A 154 -13.89 -1.03 2.83
C TRP A 154 -12.68 -1.70 3.49
N PHE A 155 -12.27 -1.20 4.65
CA PHE A 155 -11.06 -1.61 5.36
C PHE A 155 -11.03 -3.09 5.79
N THR A 156 -12.17 -3.77 5.79
CA THR A 156 -12.26 -5.22 6.02
C THR A 156 -11.72 -6.04 4.85
N ARG A 157 -11.61 -5.45 3.64
CA ARG A 157 -11.06 -6.10 2.46
C ARG A 157 -9.55 -5.93 2.41
N ILE A 158 -8.82 -7.05 2.51
CA ILE A 158 -7.35 -7.04 2.49
C ILE A 158 -6.81 -6.42 1.20
N ALA A 159 -7.42 -6.72 0.05
CA ALA A 159 -7.02 -6.16 -1.24
C ALA A 159 -7.11 -4.61 -1.26
N ALA A 160 -8.17 -4.03 -0.66
CA ALA A 160 -8.32 -2.58 -0.56
C ALA A 160 -7.22 -1.94 0.30
N ASN A 161 -6.87 -2.57 1.44
CA ASN A 161 -5.80 -2.07 2.30
C ASN A 161 -4.42 -2.17 1.63
N GLN A 162 -4.13 -3.27 0.94
CA GLN A 162 -2.89 -3.41 0.17
C GLN A 162 -2.79 -2.35 -0.93
N SER A 163 -3.89 -2.11 -1.62
CA SER A 163 -3.95 -1.13 -2.71
C SER A 163 -3.76 0.29 -2.19
N SER A 164 -4.36 0.65 -1.07
CA SER A 164 -4.21 1.97 -0.46
C SER A 164 -2.79 2.23 0.04
N ILE A 165 -2.15 1.23 0.68
CA ILE A 165 -0.75 1.31 1.09
C ILE A 165 0.17 1.44 -0.12
N SER A 166 -0.07 0.65 -1.18
CA SER A 166 0.70 0.76 -2.43
C SER A 166 0.59 2.16 -3.04
N ALA A 167 -0.62 2.74 -3.10
CA ALA A 167 -0.84 4.08 -3.59
C ALA A 167 -0.10 5.13 -2.74
N PHE A 168 -0.20 5.02 -1.41
CA PHE A 168 0.46 5.94 -0.49
C PHE A 168 1.98 5.89 -0.62
N LEU A 169 2.58 4.69 -0.59
CA LEU A 169 4.04 4.52 -0.66
C LEU A 169 4.62 4.95 -2.02
N THR A 170 3.97 4.59 -3.12
CA THR A 170 4.44 5.00 -4.46
C THR A 170 4.40 6.51 -4.64
N ASN A 171 3.32 7.16 -4.20
CA ASN A 171 3.23 8.61 -4.21
C ASN A 171 4.27 9.25 -3.29
N ARG A 172 4.55 8.67 -2.12
CA ARG A 172 5.57 9.18 -1.19
C ARG A 172 6.97 9.21 -1.81
N VAL A 173 7.30 8.26 -2.67
CA VAL A 173 8.57 8.31 -3.42
C VAL A 173 8.63 9.57 -4.30
N GLY A 174 7.55 9.88 -5.02
CA GLY A 174 7.48 11.12 -5.80
C GLY A 174 7.51 12.38 -4.93
N ASP A 175 6.83 12.35 -3.79
CA ASP A 175 6.77 13.46 -2.83
C ASP A 175 8.17 13.78 -2.26
N CYS A 176 9.01 12.76 -2.02
CA CYS A 176 10.41 12.97 -1.62
C CYS A 176 11.20 13.76 -2.68
N PHE A 177 11.04 13.43 -3.96
CA PHE A 177 11.69 14.20 -5.02
C PHE A 177 11.13 15.60 -5.14
N LEU A 178 9.82 15.80 -5.00
CA LEU A 178 9.21 17.13 -4.99
C LEU A 178 9.78 17.98 -3.85
N VAL A 179 9.96 17.42 -2.65
CA VAL A 179 10.59 18.12 -1.52
C VAL A 179 12.03 18.48 -1.84
N ILE A 180 12.82 17.58 -2.45
CA ILE A 180 14.19 17.89 -2.88
C ILE A 180 14.18 19.04 -3.88
N GLY A 181 13.24 19.06 -4.82
CA GLY A 181 13.06 20.18 -5.77
C GLY A 181 12.75 21.49 -5.06
N MET A 182 11.83 21.51 -4.09
CA MET A 182 11.51 22.69 -3.29
C MET A 182 12.70 23.17 -2.46
N LEU A 183 13.45 22.25 -1.83
CA LEU A 183 14.64 22.60 -1.06
C LEU A 183 15.76 23.14 -1.95
N THR A 184 15.88 22.65 -3.19
CA THR A 184 16.84 23.18 -4.16
C THR A 184 16.43 24.60 -4.60
N LEU A 185 15.13 24.86 -4.81
CA LEU A 185 14.61 26.21 -5.06
C LEU A 185 14.91 27.14 -3.88
N LEU A 186 14.66 26.70 -2.66
CA LEU A 186 14.95 27.46 -1.46
C LEU A 186 16.45 27.76 -1.31
N TRP A 187 17.30 26.79 -1.59
CA TRP A 187 18.76 26.94 -1.55
C TRP A 187 19.27 27.97 -2.57
N THR A 188 18.68 27.97 -3.76
CA THR A 188 19.17 28.85 -4.86
C THR A 188 18.58 30.26 -4.86
N LEU A 189 17.31 30.41 -4.45
CA LEU A 189 16.53 31.64 -4.55
C LEU A 189 16.11 32.23 -3.20
N GLY A 190 16.25 31.49 -2.11
CA GLY A 190 15.86 31.95 -0.77
C GLY A 190 14.35 32.08 -0.55
N ASN A 191 13.49 31.72 -1.51
CA ASN A 191 12.04 31.83 -1.42
C ASN A 191 11.34 30.69 -2.16
N LEU A 192 10.06 30.43 -1.81
CA LEU A 192 9.19 29.43 -2.44
C LEU A 192 7.93 30.03 -3.10
N ASP A 193 7.77 31.37 -3.10
CA ASP A 193 6.64 32.05 -3.73
C ASP A 193 6.77 32.01 -5.25
N TYR A 194 5.68 31.71 -5.96
CA TYR A 194 5.65 31.63 -7.42
C TYR A 194 6.11 32.94 -8.09
N SER A 195 5.63 34.07 -7.59
CA SER A 195 6.00 35.39 -8.16
C SER A 195 7.50 35.65 -8.14
N THR A 196 8.16 35.31 -7.03
CA THR A 196 9.61 35.47 -6.86
C THR A 196 10.40 34.51 -7.73
N ILE A 197 10.02 33.23 -7.70
CA ILE A 197 10.72 32.16 -8.44
C ILE A 197 10.62 32.43 -9.95
N PHE A 198 9.43 32.71 -10.44
CA PHE A 198 9.20 32.88 -11.88
C PHE A 198 9.85 34.14 -12.45
N SER A 199 9.93 35.21 -11.66
CA SER A 199 10.66 36.42 -12.08
C SER A 199 12.17 36.22 -12.15
N LEU A 200 12.73 35.33 -11.32
CA LEU A 200 14.16 35.02 -11.28
C LEU A 200 14.56 33.87 -12.20
N ALA A 201 13.61 33.10 -12.70
CA ALA A 201 13.87 31.93 -13.54
C ALA A 201 14.82 32.16 -14.72
N PRO A 202 14.73 33.27 -15.48
CA PRO A 202 15.65 33.54 -16.59
C PRO A 202 17.11 33.73 -16.18
N TYR A 203 17.37 34.09 -14.94
CA TYR A 203 18.70 34.38 -14.41
C TYR A 203 19.38 33.21 -13.72
N ILE A 204 18.68 32.08 -13.56
CA ILE A 204 19.21 30.86 -12.94
C ILE A 204 20.04 30.09 -13.97
N ASN A 205 21.10 29.41 -13.49
CA ASN A 205 21.87 28.50 -14.33
C ASN A 205 20.98 27.35 -14.86
N ALA A 206 21.00 27.14 -16.18
CA ALA A 206 20.19 26.13 -16.86
C ALA A 206 20.35 24.72 -16.28
N ASN A 207 21.54 24.36 -15.80
CA ASN A 207 21.77 23.07 -15.16
C ASN A 207 21.02 22.93 -13.83
N ILE A 208 20.96 24.01 -13.04
CA ILE A 208 20.20 24.04 -11.77
C ILE A 208 18.69 23.93 -12.07
N VAL A 209 18.20 24.73 -13.05
CA VAL A 209 16.82 24.64 -13.50
C VAL A 209 16.47 23.23 -13.95
N THR A 210 17.37 22.56 -14.66
CA THR A 210 17.18 21.17 -15.11
C THR A 210 17.06 20.21 -13.92
N ILE A 211 17.91 20.33 -12.89
CA ILE A 211 17.83 19.48 -11.70
C ILE A 211 16.51 19.70 -10.95
N ILE A 212 16.13 20.96 -10.72
CA ILE A 212 14.87 21.32 -10.09
C ILE A 212 13.70 20.74 -10.90
N GLY A 213 13.71 20.95 -12.22
CA GLY A 213 12.67 20.49 -13.12
C GLY A 213 12.54 18.96 -13.15
N ILE A 214 13.66 18.22 -13.11
CA ILE A 214 13.62 16.75 -13.00
C ILE A 214 13.01 16.32 -11.67
N CYS A 215 13.33 17.01 -10.57
CA CYS A 215 12.72 16.70 -9.26
C CYS A 215 11.22 16.97 -9.26
N LEU A 216 10.76 18.08 -9.84
CA LEU A 216 9.34 18.38 -10.01
C LEU A 216 8.65 17.36 -10.93
N LEU A 217 9.32 16.95 -12.03
CA LEU A 217 8.82 15.92 -12.94
C LEU A 217 8.65 14.57 -12.23
N LEU A 218 9.60 14.13 -11.41
CA LEU A 218 9.49 12.87 -10.66
C LEU A 218 8.33 12.92 -9.66
N GLY A 219 8.10 14.05 -9.00
CA GLY A 219 6.90 14.29 -8.20
C GLY A 219 5.62 14.19 -9.03
N ALA A 220 5.60 14.85 -10.18
CA ALA A 220 4.46 14.80 -11.11
C ALA A 220 4.22 13.39 -11.66
N MET A 221 5.29 12.62 -11.96
CA MET A 221 5.21 11.23 -12.45
C MET A 221 4.49 10.31 -11.48
N ALA A 222 4.68 10.48 -10.18
CA ALA A 222 4.03 9.67 -9.18
C ALA A 222 2.51 9.93 -9.16
N LYS A 223 2.08 11.19 -9.03
CA LYS A 223 0.65 11.54 -8.98
C LYS A 223 -0.05 11.30 -10.32
N SER A 224 0.57 11.67 -11.44
CA SER A 224 0.03 11.45 -12.79
C SER A 224 0.29 10.04 -13.33
N ALA A 225 0.80 9.14 -12.51
CA ALA A 225 1.02 7.73 -12.84
C ALA A 225 1.73 7.53 -14.19
N GLN A 226 2.82 8.26 -14.44
CA GLN A 226 3.66 8.03 -15.61
C GLN A 226 4.44 6.74 -15.44
N ILE A 227 4.88 6.16 -16.57
CA ILE A 227 5.62 4.89 -16.55
C ILE A 227 6.82 4.99 -15.59
N GLY A 228 7.01 3.95 -14.78
CA GLY A 228 7.96 3.95 -13.67
C GLY A 228 7.23 4.07 -12.31
N LEU A 229 6.38 5.06 -12.09
CA LEU A 229 5.66 5.27 -10.81
C LEU A 229 4.14 5.07 -10.94
N HIS A 230 3.67 4.25 -11.90
CA HIS A 230 2.25 4.07 -12.23
C HIS A 230 1.55 2.91 -11.51
N VAL A 231 2.29 2.03 -10.84
CA VAL A 231 1.80 0.73 -10.32
C VAL A 231 0.58 0.88 -9.40
N TRP A 232 0.49 1.97 -8.66
CA TRP A 232 -0.60 2.23 -7.73
C TRP A 232 -1.96 2.48 -8.40
N LEU A 233 -1.97 3.06 -9.63
CA LEU A 233 -3.20 3.52 -10.28
C LEU A 233 -4.18 2.37 -10.61
N PRO A 234 -3.78 1.25 -11.23
CA PRO A 234 -4.70 0.13 -11.45
C PRO A 234 -5.08 -0.60 -10.14
N MET A 235 -4.23 -0.55 -9.11
CA MET A 235 -4.55 -1.11 -7.79
C MET A 235 -5.61 -0.27 -7.06
N ALA A 236 -5.61 1.06 -7.23
CA ALA A 236 -6.59 1.96 -6.62
C ALA A 236 -8.05 1.66 -7.04
N MET A 237 -8.27 0.83 -8.08
CA MET A 237 -9.60 0.39 -8.52
C MET A 237 -10.35 -0.51 -7.52
N GLU A 238 -9.72 -0.95 -6.45
CA GLU A 238 -10.36 -1.72 -5.37
C GLU A 238 -11.32 -0.86 -4.51
N GLY A 239 -11.20 0.46 -4.58
CA GLY A 239 -12.12 1.38 -3.90
C GLY A 239 -13.51 1.47 -4.57
N PRO A 240 -14.49 2.14 -3.91
CA PRO A 240 -15.80 2.40 -4.47
C PRO A 240 -15.73 3.14 -5.82
N THR A 241 -16.62 2.82 -6.78
CA THR A 241 -16.54 3.39 -8.13
C THR A 241 -16.68 4.93 -8.18
N PRO A 242 -17.51 5.60 -7.37
CA PRO A 242 -17.52 7.07 -7.31
C PRO A 242 -16.18 7.68 -6.93
N VAL A 243 -15.44 7.00 -6.04
CA VAL A 243 -14.06 7.39 -5.66
C VAL A 243 -13.11 7.30 -6.85
N SER A 244 -13.19 6.19 -7.61
CA SER A 244 -12.40 6.03 -8.83
C SER A 244 -12.71 7.13 -9.86
N ALA A 245 -13.98 7.52 -10.02
CA ALA A 245 -14.35 8.64 -10.87
C ALA A 245 -13.71 9.96 -10.40
N LEU A 246 -13.78 10.25 -9.09
CA LEU A 246 -13.22 11.48 -8.54
C LEU A 246 -11.69 11.54 -8.66
N ILE A 247 -10.98 10.50 -8.20
CA ILE A 247 -9.51 10.45 -8.18
C ILE A 247 -8.92 10.50 -9.58
N HIS A 248 -9.49 9.72 -10.53
CA HIS A 248 -8.85 9.46 -11.82
C HIS A 248 -9.36 10.33 -12.97
N ALA A 249 -10.51 11.04 -12.82
CA ALA A 249 -11.00 11.92 -13.87
C ALA A 249 -10.43 13.34 -13.77
N ALA A 250 -10.57 14.00 -12.61
CA ALA A 250 -10.38 15.45 -12.51
C ALA A 250 -9.40 15.92 -11.43
N THR A 251 -8.91 15.03 -10.54
CA THR A 251 -8.27 15.51 -9.31
C THR A 251 -6.85 14.98 -9.09
N MET A 252 -6.65 13.85 -8.41
CA MET A 252 -5.33 13.43 -7.95
C MET A 252 -4.34 13.21 -9.11
N VAL A 253 -4.78 12.52 -10.17
CA VAL A 253 -3.91 12.24 -11.32
C VAL A 253 -3.61 13.47 -12.17
N THR A 254 -4.49 14.48 -12.12
CA THR A 254 -4.30 15.76 -12.83
C THR A 254 -3.41 16.73 -12.07
N ALA A 255 -3.21 16.51 -10.75
CA ALA A 255 -2.37 17.34 -9.91
C ALA A 255 -0.91 17.39 -10.40
N GLY A 256 -0.35 16.28 -10.90
CA GLY A 256 1.01 16.28 -11.45
C GLY A 256 1.12 17.06 -12.75
N VAL A 257 0.14 16.94 -13.63
CA VAL A 257 0.07 17.76 -14.86
C VAL A 257 -0.10 19.24 -14.51
N TYR A 258 -0.95 19.57 -13.54
CA TYR A 258 -1.12 20.93 -13.02
C TYR A 258 0.19 21.50 -12.47
N LEU A 259 0.94 20.74 -11.69
CA LEU A 259 2.25 21.15 -11.17
C LEU A 259 3.21 21.57 -12.30
N LEU A 260 3.29 20.76 -13.36
CA LEU A 260 4.14 21.06 -14.51
C LEU A 260 3.65 22.29 -15.27
N ILE A 261 2.33 22.44 -15.49
CA ILE A 261 1.76 23.62 -16.14
C ILE A 261 2.00 24.87 -15.29
N ARG A 262 1.78 24.80 -13.97
CA ARG A 262 2.05 25.92 -13.04
C ARG A 262 3.51 26.32 -13.04
N SER A 263 4.41 25.37 -13.18
CA SER A 263 5.86 25.59 -13.21
C SER A 263 6.38 25.91 -14.63
N SER A 264 5.50 26.19 -15.62
CA SER A 264 5.92 26.52 -16.99
C SER A 264 6.97 27.62 -17.07
N PRO A 265 6.90 28.74 -16.28
CA PRO A 265 7.92 29.77 -16.35
C PRO A 265 9.32 29.33 -15.93
N LEU A 266 9.42 28.19 -15.20
CA LEU A 266 10.69 27.61 -14.82
C LEU A 266 11.13 26.54 -15.84
N ILE A 267 10.19 25.67 -16.26
CA ILE A 267 10.45 24.51 -17.14
C ILE A 267 10.94 24.93 -18.52
N GLU A 268 10.43 26.04 -19.06
CA GLU A 268 10.79 26.58 -20.37
C GLU A 268 12.28 26.85 -20.54
N TYR A 269 13.02 27.16 -19.46
CA TYR A 269 14.46 27.43 -19.52
C TYR A 269 15.32 26.13 -19.49
N SER A 270 14.71 24.93 -19.57
CA SER A 270 15.42 23.66 -19.65
C SER A 270 14.95 22.81 -20.84
N SER A 271 15.63 22.92 -21.98
CA SER A 271 15.33 22.11 -23.19
C SER A 271 15.49 20.61 -22.96
N THR A 272 16.42 20.22 -22.09
CA THR A 272 16.61 18.80 -21.72
C THR A 272 15.40 18.23 -20.96
N LEU A 273 14.81 19.03 -20.08
CA LEU A 273 13.60 18.63 -19.35
C LEU A 273 12.40 18.50 -20.28
N LEU A 274 12.21 19.44 -21.19
CA LEU A 274 11.14 19.39 -22.21
C LEU A 274 11.28 18.11 -23.06
N LEU A 275 12.49 17.76 -23.49
CA LEU A 275 12.75 16.53 -24.23
C LEU A 275 12.45 15.27 -23.42
N ILE A 276 12.79 15.25 -22.12
CA ILE A 276 12.47 14.12 -21.21
C ILE A 276 10.94 14.00 -21.06
N CYS A 277 10.21 15.09 -20.87
CA CYS A 277 8.75 15.10 -20.79
C CYS A 277 8.13 14.52 -22.07
N LEU A 278 8.61 14.93 -23.24
CA LEU A 278 8.12 14.46 -24.54
C LEU A 278 8.24 12.92 -24.68
N TRP A 279 9.42 12.39 -24.43
CA TRP A 279 9.64 10.95 -24.52
C TRP A 279 8.92 10.15 -23.45
N LEU A 280 8.92 10.64 -22.21
CA LEU A 280 8.20 10.01 -21.10
C LEU A 280 6.71 9.91 -21.39
N GLY A 281 6.10 11.01 -21.88
CA GLY A 281 4.69 11.03 -22.25
C GLY A 281 4.38 10.06 -23.40
N ALA A 282 5.22 10.02 -24.44
CA ALA A 282 5.05 9.13 -25.59
C ALA A 282 5.11 7.65 -25.18
N VAL A 283 6.13 7.27 -24.41
CA VAL A 283 6.27 5.89 -23.92
C VAL A 283 5.11 5.52 -22.99
N THR A 284 4.69 6.42 -22.11
CA THR A 284 3.56 6.19 -21.20
C THR A 284 2.27 5.97 -21.96
N THR A 285 2.00 6.79 -22.98
CA THR A 285 0.81 6.68 -23.84
C THR A 285 0.73 5.33 -24.53
N LEU A 286 1.82 4.88 -25.12
CA LEU A 286 1.88 3.60 -25.83
C LEU A 286 1.75 2.41 -24.86
N ALA A 287 2.59 2.36 -23.83
CA ALA A 287 2.64 1.24 -22.90
C ALA A 287 1.30 1.04 -22.18
N SER A 288 0.69 2.13 -21.69
CA SER A 288 -0.59 2.04 -20.97
C SER A 288 -1.75 1.63 -21.87
N SER A 289 -1.81 2.11 -23.11
CA SER A 289 -2.85 1.72 -24.07
C SER A 289 -2.73 0.25 -24.47
N MET A 290 -1.51 -0.25 -24.65
CA MET A 290 -1.26 -1.68 -24.88
C MET A 290 -1.70 -2.53 -23.68
N ILE A 291 -1.27 -2.20 -22.45
CA ILE A 291 -1.68 -2.95 -21.26
C ILE A 291 -3.22 -2.95 -21.10
N GLY A 292 -3.87 -1.81 -21.33
CA GLY A 292 -5.32 -1.66 -21.21
C GLY A 292 -6.10 -2.61 -22.13
N LEU A 293 -5.59 -2.89 -23.33
CA LEU A 293 -6.21 -3.83 -24.27
C LEU A 293 -6.30 -5.26 -23.71
N PHE A 294 -5.29 -5.68 -22.93
CA PHE A 294 -5.21 -7.06 -22.42
C PHE A 294 -5.91 -7.26 -21.07
N GLN A 295 -6.32 -6.19 -20.36
CA GLN A 295 -7.04 -6.32 -19.08
C GLN A 295 -8.46 -6.87 -19.26
N GLY A 296 -8.94 -7.69 -18.29
CA GLY A 296 -10.29 -8.23 -18.27
C GLY A 296 -11.30 -7.43 -17.43
N ASP A 297 -10.82 -6.60 -16.53
CA ASP A 297 -11.59 -5.82 -15.56
C ASP A 297 -11.96 -4.44 -16.16
N ILE A 298 -13.25 -4.09 -16.18
CA ILE A 298 -13.74 -2.84 -16.77
C ILE A 298 -13.12 -1.60 -16.13
N LYS A 299 -13.00 -1.56 -14.79
CA LYS A 299 -12.37 -0.45 -14.08
C LYS A 299 -10.88 -0.33 -14.42
N LYS A 300 -10.15 -1.46 -14.48
CA LYS A 300 -8.72 -1.45 -14.80
C LYS A 300 -8.47 -1.00 -16.25
N ILE A 301 -9.33 -1.36 -17.21
CA ILE A 301 -9.23 -0.85 -18.59
C ILE A 301 -9.38 0.67 -18.61
N ILE A 302 -10.42 1.21 -17.94
CA ILE A 302 -10.64 2.65 -17.87
C ILE A 302 -9.49 3.36 -17.13
N ALA A 303 -8.88 2.74 -16.12
CA ALA A 303 -7.70 3.27 -15.42
C ALA A 303 -6.47 3.36 -16.34
N TYR A 304 -6.14 2.31 -17.09
CA TYR A 304 -5.04 2.38 -18.07
C TYR A 304 -5.31 3.38 -19.19
N SER A 305 -6.55 3.55 -19.55
CA SER A 305 -6.91 4.59 -20.53
C SER A 305 -6.76 6.01 -19.95
N THR A 306 -6.91 6.23 -18.62
CA THR A 306 -6.57 7.53 -18.01
C THR A 306 -5.07 7.77 -18.04
N MET A 307 -4.26 6.76 -17.72
CA MET A 307 -2.80 6.83 -17.79
C MET A 307 -2.31 7.19 -19.20
N SER A 308 -2.95 6.62 -20.25
CA SER A 308 -2.63 6.94 -21.64
C SER A 308 -2.93 8.42 -21.97
N GLN A 309 -4.05 8.97 -21.50
CA GLN A 309 -4.39 10.38 -21.76
C GLN A 309 -3.51 11.34 -20.97
N LEU A 310 -3.12 10.99 -19.74
CA LEU A 310 -2.12 11.75 -18.97
C LEU A 310 -0.75 11.76 -19.67
N GLY A 311 -0.36 10.65 -20.30
CA GLY A 311 0.83 10.61 -21.14
C GLY A 311 0.75 11.60 -22.29
N MET A 312 -0.42 11.74 -22.96
CA MET A 312 -0.62 12.75 -24.00
C MET A 312 -0.49 14.18 -23.46
N MET A 313 -1.00 14.47 -22.25
CA MET A 313 -0.82 15.78 -21.62
C MET A 313 0.66 16.08 -21.35
N VAL A 314 1.42 15.07 -20.92
CA VAL A 314 2.87 15.23 -20.71
C VAL A 314 3.63 15.41 -22.04
N ILE A 315 3.18 14.79 -23.16
CA ILE A 315 3.69 15.11 -24.51
C ILE A 315 3.48 16.59 -24.82
N ALA A 316 2.27 17.12 -24.60
CA ALA A 316 1.96 18.54 -24.85
C ALA A 316 2.82 19.48 -24.00
N ILE A 317 3.10 19.13 -22.75
CA ILE A 317 4.03 19.87 -21.89
C ILE A 317 5.46 19.84 -22.47
N GLY A 318 5.93 18.69 -22.93
CA GLY A 318 7.24 18.56 -23.59
C GLY A 318 7.37 19.30 -24.91
N LEU A 319 6.23 19.67 -25.52
CA LEU A 319 6.14 20.55 -26.71
C LEU A 319 5.94 22.02 -26.36
N SER A 320 6.06 22.40 -25.09
CA SER A 320 5.77 23.76 -24.59
C SER A 320 4.32 24.23 -24.82
N SER A 321 3.41 23.31 -25.20
CA SER A 321 2.00 23.62 -25.48
C SER A 321 1.15 23.44 -24.23
N TYR A 322 1.42 24.20 -23.15
CA TYR A 322 0.78 24.05 -21.83
C TYR A 322 -0.73 24.36 -21.86
N ASN A 323 -1.14 25.31 -22.69
CA ASN A 323 -2.55 25.65 -22.91
C ASN A 323 -3.32 24.48 -23.52
N VAL A 324 -2.72 23.75 -24.48
CA VAL A 324 -3.30 22.53 -25.06
C VAL A 324 -3.36 21.40 -24.02
N ALA A 325 -2.30 21.25 -23.21
CA ALA A 325 -2.28 20.28 -22.12
C ALA A 325 -3.40 20.55 -21.10
N LEU A 326 -3.59 21.80 -20.69
CA LEU A 326 -4.69 22.22 -19.80
C LEU A 326 -6.06 21.99 -20.43
N PHE A 327 -6.24 22.38 -21.68
CA PHE A 327 -7.50 22.19 -22.40
C PHE A 327 -7.86 20.70 -22.51
N HIS A 328 -6.89 19.87 -22.83
CA HIS A 328 -7.11 18.41 -22.86
C HIS A 328 -7.40 17.85 -21.47
N LEU A 329 -6.76 18.35 -20.41
CA LEU A 329 -7.02 17.96 -19.02
C LEU A 329 -8.48 18.25 -18.61
N ILE A 330 -9.00 19.43 -18.95
CA ILE A 330 -10.37 19.83 -18.63
C ILE A 330 -11.37 18.92 -19.37
N ASN A 331 -11.17 18.71 -20.66
CA ASN A 331 -12.01 17.86 -21.48
C ASN A 331 -11.97 16.40 -21.02
N HIS A 332 -10.78 15.91 -20.68
CA HIS A 332 -10.56 14.57 -20.15
C HIS A 332 -11.40 14.32 -18.88
N ALA A 333 -11.48 15.30 -17.99
CA ALA A 333 -12.24 15.16 -16.75
C ALA A 333 -13.69 14.76 -17.00
N PHE A 334 -14.37 15.37 -17.99
CA PHE A 334 -15.78 15.11 -18.27
C PHE A 334 -16.03 13.71 -18.84
N TYR A 335 -15.38 13.35 -19.94
CA TYR A 335 -15.63 12.04 -20.54
C TYR A 335 -15.09 10.88 -19.70
N LYS A 336 -14.03 11.08 -18.90
CA LYS A 336 -13.54 10.07 -17.97
C LYS A 336 -14.42 9.89 -16.74
N GLY A 337 -14.89 11.01 -16.19
CA GLY A 337 -15.92 10.96 -15.15
C GLY A 337 -17.13 10.16 -15.61
N LEU A 338 -17.60 10.41 -16.84
CA LEU A 338 -18.70 9.71 -17.46
C LEU A 338 -18.44 8.20 -17.63
N LEU A 339 -17.24 7.81 -18.11
CA LEU A 339 -16.86 6.40 -18.26
C LEU A 339 -16.84 5.66 -16.92
N PHE A 340 -16.25 6.27 -15.88
CA PHE A 340 -16.20 5.63 -14.56
C PHE A 340 -17.58 5.50 -13.92
N LEU A 341 -18.41 6.56 -13.97
CA LEU A 341 -19.76 6.52 -13.40
C LEU A 341 -20.66 5.56 -14.19
N GLY A 342 -20.55 5.56 -15.53
CA GLY A 342 -21.28 4.60 -16.37
C GLY A 342 -20.85 3.15 -16.07
N ALA A 343 -19.55 2.88 -15.97
CA ALA A 343 -19.06 1.56 -15.55
C ALA A 343 -19.54 1.20 -14.14
N GLY A 344 -19.65 2.18 -13.23
CA GLY A 344 -20.24 1.99 -11.91
C GLY A 344 -21.69 1.54 -11.97
N SER A 345 -22.49 2.11 -12.85
CA SER A 345 -23.89 1.70 -13.06
C SER A 345 -23.98 0.28 -13.62
N VAL A 346 -23.09 -0.12 -14.55
CA VAL A 346 -23.02 -1.50 -15.05
C VAL A 346 -22.65 -2.47 -13.92
N ILE A 347 -21.60 -2.17 -13.14
CA ILE A 347 -21.12 -3.03 -12.04
C ILE A 347 -22.24 -3.21 -11.00
N HIS A 348 -22.93 -2.12 -10.63
CA HIS A 348 -24.04 -2.16 -9.67
C HIS A 348 -25.20 -3.01 -10.17
N ALA A 349 -25.55 -2.92 -11.47
CA ALA A 349 -26.62 -3.72 -12.08
C ALA A 349 -26.30 -5.22 -12.15
N VAL A 350 -25.01 -5.60 -12.20
CA VAL A 350 -24.55 -6.99 -12.36
C VAL A 350 -23.94 -7.52 -11.06
N ALA A 351 -24.55 -7.19 -9.91
CA ALA A 351 -24.19 -7.68 -8.57
C ALA A 351 -22.68 -7.52 -8.25
N ASP A 352 -22.16 -6.32 -8.47
CA ASP A 352 -20.79 -5.88 -8.18
C ASP A 352 -19.67 -6.66 -8.91
N ASN A 353 -19.98 -7.43 -9.94
CA ASN A 353 -18.98 -8.09 -10.76
C ASN A 353 -18.29 -7.07 -11.68
N GLN A 354 -16.94 -7.09 -11.75
CA GLN A 354 -16.14 -6.16 -12.55
C GLN A 354 -15.59 -6.79 -13.84
N ASP A 355 -15.73 -8.12 -14.01
CA ASP A 355 -15.15 -8.87 -15.12
C ASP A 355 -16.00 -8.77 -16.39
N LEU A 356 -15.43 -8.15 -17.45
CA LEU A 356 -16.07 -8.00 -18.76
C LEU A 356 -16.44 -9.34 -19.42
N ARG A 357 -15.73 -10.42 -19.09
CA ARG A 357 -15.99 -11.76 -19.66
C ARG A 357 -17.31 -12.36 -19.17
N LYS A 358 -17.82 -11.85 -18.05
CA LYS A 358 -19.09 -12.29 -17.44
C LYS A 358 -20.26 -11.37 -17.76
N TYR A 359 -20.07 -10.44 -18.69
CA TYR A 359 -21.13 -9.54 -19.18
C TYR A 359 -21.71 -10.05 -20.51
N GLY A 360 -22.34 -9.20 -21.27
CA GLY A 360 -22.92 -9.42 -22.58
C GLY A 360 -24.43 -9.18 -22.60
N GLY A 361 -24.94 -8.66 -23.72
CA GLY A 361 -26.35 -8.43 -23.91
C GLY A 361 -27.01 -7.37 -23.03
N LEU A 362 -26.23 -6.55 -22.33
CA LEU A 362 -26.75 -5.57 -21.37
C LEU A 362 -27.46 -4.37 -22.02
N ILE A 363 -27.39 -4.21 -23.34
CA ILE A 363 -28.01 -3.12 -24.07
C ILE A 363 -29.53 -3.04 -23.83
N HIS A 364 -30.22 -4.19 -23.70
CA HIS A 364 -31.66 -4.26 -23.48
C HIS A 364 -32.07 -3.92 -22.04
N TRP A 365 -31.18 -4.13 -21.09
CA TRP A 365 -31.42 -3.91 -19.66
C TRP A 365 -30.95 -2.54 -19.19
N LEU A 366 -29.95 -1.97 -19.85
CA LEU A 366 -29.27 -0.72 -19.47
C LEU A 366 -29.13 0.22 -20.67
N PRO A 367 -30.22 0.66 -21.33
CA PRO A 367 -30.13 1.46 -22.55
C PRO A 367 -29.58 2.86 -22.34
N LEU A 368 -29.87 3.53 -21.21
CA LEU A 368 -29.33 4.84 -20.87
C LEU A 368 -27.84 4.70 -20.59
N THR A 369 -27.43 3.71 -19.79
CA THR A 369 -26.03 3.48 -19.46
C THR A 369 -25.21 3.12 -20.71
N TYR A 370 -25.77 2.35 -21.65
CA TYR A 370 -25.12 2.08 -22.95
C TYR A 370 -24.88 3.37 -23.75
N SER A 371 -25.91 4.20 -23.90
CA SER A 371 -25.81 5.45 -24.68
C SER A 371 -24.74 6.39 -24.08
N VAL A 372 -24.68 6.48 -22.76
CA VAL A 372 -23.73 7.33 -22.02
C VAL A 372 -22.29 6.83 -22.17
N ILE A 373 -22.06 5.51 -22.06
CA ILE A 373 -20.71 4.92 -22.25
C ILE A 373 -20.29 5.04 -23.73
N LEU A 374 -21.24 4.92 -24.68
CA LEU A 374 -20.96 5.15 -26.10
C LEU A 374 -20.48 6.59 -26.35
N ILE A 375 -21.21 7.60 -25.88
CA ILE A 375 -20.83 9.01 -25.99
C ILE A 375 -19.43 9.25 -25.38
N ALA A 376 -19.19 8.73 -24.19
CA ALA A 376 -17.92 8.88 -23.52
C ALA A 376 -16.76 8.19 -24.26
N SER A 377 -16.99 7.02 -24.84
CA SER A 377 -16.00 6.29 -25.63
C SER A 377 -15.70 6.98 -26.96
N LEU A 378 -16.70 7.53 -27.64
CA LEU A 378 -16.52 8.34 -28.85
C LEU A 378 -15.69 9.60 -28.55
N SER A 379 -15.97 10.27 -27.42
CA SER A 379 -15.20 11.43 -26.99
C SER A 379 -13.75 11.07 -26.64
N LEU A 380 -13.52 9.94 -25.98
CA LEU A 380 -12.17 9.41 -25.66
C LEU A 380 -11.35 9.10 -26.91
N VAL A 381 -11.96 8.50 -27.92
CA VAL A 381 -11.31 8.14 -29.19
C VAL A 381 -11.02 9.38 -30.04
N ALA A 382 -11.61 10.53 -29.73
CA ALA A 382 -11.56 11.77 -30.51
C ALA A 382 -12.38 11.67 -31.82
N PHE A 383 -13.60 11.14 -31.72
CA PHE A 383 -14.52 11.15 -32.86
C PHE A 383 -14.92 12.61 -33.20
N PRO A 384 -15.01 12.99 -34.48
CA PRO A 384 -15.34 14.35 -34.90
C PRO A 384 -16.55 14.91 -34.21
N PHE A 385 -16.51 16.19 -33.88
CA PHE A 385 -17.51 16.98 -33.15
C PHE A 385 -17.74 16.60 -31.68
N MET A 386 -17.01 15.62 -31.14
CA MET A 386 -17.00 15.33 -29.70
C MET A 386 -15.94 16.17 -28.98
N THR A 387 -16.11 16.36 -27.67
CA THR A 387 -15.20 17.18 -26.84
C THR A 387 -13.73 16.76 -26.96
N GLY A 388 -13.46 15.46 -27.03
CA GLY A 388 -12.10 14.92 -27.14
C GLY A 388 -11.39 15.23 -28.46
N PHE A 389 -12.14 15.39 -29.55
CA PHE A 389 -11.61 15.71 -30.87
C PHE A 389 -10.82 17.04 -30.87
N TYR A 390 -11.40 18.11 -30.30
CA TYR A 390 -10.78 19.42 -30.29
C TYR A 390 -9.50 19.53 -29.47
N SER A 391 -9.28 18.59 -28.54
CA SER A 391 -8.11 18.66 -27.66
C SER A 391 -7.06 17.58 -27.95
N LYS A 392 -7.46 16.34 -28.20
CA LYS A 392 -6.53 15.22 -28.41
C LYS A 392 -5.80 15.33 -29.74
N ASP A 393 -6.55 15.61 -30.82
CA ASP A 393 -5.96 15.71 -32.15
C ASP A 393 -5.02 16.90 -32.25
N LEU A 394 -5.33 18.01 -31.56
CA LEU A 394 -4.44 19.15 -31.48
C LEU A 394 -3.10 18.84 -30.80
N ILE A 395 -3.06 17.95 -29.78
CA ILE A 395 -1.78 17.48 -29.22
C ILE A 395 -0.96 16.73 -30.27
N LEU A 396 -1.60 15.88 -31.05
CA LEU A 396 -0.94 15.12 -32.12
C LEU A 396 -0.43 16.07 -33.21
N GLU A 397 -1.25 17.03 -33.63
CA GLU A 397 -0.85 18.04 -34.61
C GLU A 397 0.32 18.88 -34.11
N SER A 398 0.30 19.32 -32.85
CA SER A 398 1.41 20.06 -32.22
C SER A 398 2.70 19.23 -32.21
N ALA A 399 2.63 17.91 -31.95
CA ALA A 399 3.81 17.07 -31.97
C ALA A 399 4.48 16.98 -33.35
N TYR A 400 3.68 16.87 -34.42
CA TYR A 400 4.22 16.88 -35.77
C TYR A 400 4.64 18.30 -36.19
N GLY A 401 3.90 19.33 -35.77
CA GLY A 401 4.16 20.73 -36.07
C GLY A 401 5.47 21.32 -35.52
N GLN A 402 6.13 20.59 -34.61
CA GLN A 402 7.49 20.91 -34.18
C GLN A 402 8.53 20.74 -35.30
N TYR A 403 8.25 19.90 -36.32
CA TYR A 403 9.14 19.54 -37.43
C TYR A 403 10.52 19.02 -37.03
N GLN A 404 10.72 18.66 -35.80
CA GLN A 404 11.96 18.04 -35.30
C GLN A 404 11.75 16.53 -35.10
N PHE A 405 12.84 15.76 -35.20
CA PHE A 405 12.78 14.30 -35.05
C PHE A 405 12.08 13.82 -33.77
N PRO A 406 12.35 14.39 -32.56
CA PRO A 406 11.65 13.95 -31.36
C PRO A 406 10.13 14.17 -31.42
N GLY A 407 9.67 15.31 -31.93
CA GLY A 407 8.25 15.61 -32.09
C GLY A 407 7.56 14.68 -33.09
N ILE A 408 8.18 14.46 -34.27
CA ILE A 408 7.65 13.54 -35.28
C ILE A 408 7.58 12.10 -34.76
N ALA A 409 8.62 11.65 -34.05
CA ALA A 409 8.63 10.31 -33.43
C ALA A 409 7.53 10.18 -32.37
N ALA A 410 7.35 11.21 -31.51
CA ALA A 410 6.28 11.24 -30.52
C ALA A 410 4.89 11.20 -31.16
N TYR A 411 4.69 11.90 -32.30
CA TYR A 411 3.45 11.84 -33.08
C TYR A 411 3.13 10.42 -33.50
N PHE A 412 4.04 9.71 -34.17
CA PHE A 412 3.78 8.33 -34.62
C PHE A 412 3.54 7.38 -33.46
N ILE A 413 4.29 7.49 -32.37
CA ILE A 413 4.08 6.68 -31.16
C ILE A 413 2.69 6.96 -30.55
N ALA A 414 2.29 8.22 -30.47
CA ALA A 414 0.98 8.60 -29.95
C ALA A 414 -0.18 8.18 -30.86
N VAL A 415 0.00 8.21 -32.20
CA VAL A 415 -0.97 7.68 -33.17
C VAL A 415 -1.16 6.18 -32.98
N VAL A 416 -0.08 5.42 -32.82
CA VAL A 416 -0.19 3.96 -32.50
C VAL A 416 -0.92 3.78 -31.15
N GLY A 417 -0.63 4.60 -30.13
CA GLY A 417 -1.37 4.64 -28.90
C GLY A 417 -2.88 4.92 -29.11
N ALA A 418 -3.23 5.81 -30.06
CA ALA A 418 -4.62 6.09 -30.41
C ALA A 418 -5.33 4.89 -31.04
N ILE A 419 -4.65 4.07 -31.85
CA ILE A 419 -5.19 2.81 -32.37
C ILE A 419 -5.56 1.86 -31.20
N PHE A 420 -4.66 1.69 -30.24
CA PHE A 420 -4.96 0.85 -29.06
C PHE A 420 -6.08 1.42 -28.19
N THR A 421 -6.21 2.77 -28.09
CA THR A 421 -7.34 3.40 -27.40
C THR A 421 -8.67 3.05 -28.04
N THR A 422 -8.72 2.99 -29.37
CA THR A 422 -9.92 2.59 -30.11
C THR A 422 -10.26 1.13 -29.85
N LEU A 423 -9.26 0.24 -29.94
CA LEU A 423 -9.44 -1.19 -29.75
C LEU A 423 -10.02 -1.54 -28.38
N TYR A 424 -9.50 -0.97 -27.28
CA TYR A 424 -10.04 -1.27 -25.93
C TYR A 424 -11.40 -0.61 -25.71
N SER A 425 -11.71 0.54 -26.33
CA SER A 425 -13.01 1.17 -26.25
C SER A 425 -14.09 0.32 -26.94
N VAL A 426 -13.79 -0.18 -28.14
CA VAL A 426 -14.65 -1.15 -28.84
C VAL A 426 -14.81 -2.42 -28.02
N LYS A 427 -13.74 -2.93 -27.42
CA LYS A 427 -13.80 -4.10 -26.53
C LYS A 427 -14.79 -3.90 -25.37
N ILE A 428 -14.74 -2.75 -24.67
CA ILE A 428 -15.69 -2.47 -23.59
C ILE A 428 -17.13 -2.48 -24.08
N LEU A 429 -17.42 -1.73 -25.15
CA LEU A 429 -18.77 -1.61 -25.72
C LEU A 429 -19.30 -2.96 -26.22
N TYR A 430 -18.47 -3.70 -26.95
CA TYR A 430 -18.87 -4.97 -27.53
C TYR A 430 -19.11 -6.03 -26.46
N LEU A 431 -18.16 -6.26 -25.56
CA LEU A 431 -18.26 -7.32 -24.56
C LEU A 431 -19.32 -7.03 -23.47
N ALA A 432 -19.53 -5.77 -23.10
CA ALA A 432 -20.54 -5.46 -22.09
C ALA A 432 -21.97 -5.46 -22.64
N PHE A 433 -22.18 -4.89 -23.82
CA PHE A 433 -23.53 -4.57 -24.28
C PHE A 433 -24.01 -5.38 -25.48
N ILE A 434 -23.12 -5.71 -26.43
CA ILE A 434 -23.51 -6.27 -27.73
C ILE A 434 -23.33 -7.79 -27.76
N ALA A 435 -22.23 -8.30 -27.20
CA ALA A 435 -21.90 -9.72 -27.17
C ALA A 435 -23.01 -10.55 -26.52
N ASN A 436 -23.09 -11.84 -26.85
CA ASN A 436 -24.05 -12.73 -26.23
C ASN A 436 -23.91 -12.78 -24.70
N PRO A 437 -25.00 -12.90 -23.95
CA PRO A 437 -24.98 -12.98 -22.49
C PRO A 437 -24.11 -14.13 -21.99
N ASN A 438 -23.11 -13.82 -21.17
CA ASN A 438 -22.13 -14.80 -20.64
C ASN A 438 -22.12 -14.84 -19.09
N GLY A 439 -23.03 -14.11 -18.45
CA GLY A 439 -23.18 -14.07 -17.00
C GLY A 439 -24.21 -15.07 -16.49
N SER A 440 -24.29 -15.19 -15.15
CA SER A 440 -25.33 -15.99 -14.52
C SER A 440 -26.73 -15.38 -14.75
N LEU A 441 -27.75 -16.25 -14.85
CA LEU A 441 -29.13 -15.79 -15.07
C LEU A 441 -29.62 -14.80 -14.00
N ASN A 442 -29.14 -14.92 -12.77
CA ASN A 442 -29.47 -14.04 -11.67
C ASN A 442 -28.99 -12.60 -11.89
N TYR A 443 -27.87 -12.39 -12.61
CA TYR A 443 -27.42 -11.05 -12.95
C TYR A 443 -28.45 -10.32 -13.83
N TYR A 444 -28.94 -10.99 -14.85
CA TYR A 444 -29.91 -10.40 -15.81
C TYR A 444 -31.29 -10.22 -15.23
N LYS A 445 -31.76 -11.13 -14.35
CA LYS A 445 -33.04 -10.98 -13.68
C LYS A 445 -33.15 -9.74 -12.79
N ASN A 446 -32.05 -9.37 -12.16
CA ASN A 446 -31.97 -8.26 -11.21
C ASN A 446 -31.42 -6.97 -11.84
N ALA A 447 -30.94 -7.04 -13.09
CA ALA A 447 -30.38 -5.90 -13.77
C ALA A 447 -31.46 -4.83 -14.06
N HIS A 448 -31.20 -3.61 -13.60
CA HIS A 448 -32.08 -2.46 -13.84
C HIS A 448 -31.22 -1.19 -13.87
N GLU A 449 -31.73 -0.14 -14.53
CA GLU A 449 -31.09 1.18 -14.51
C GLU A 449 -31.05 1.76 -13.09
N GLY A 450 -30.00 2.53 -12.82
CA GLY A 450 -29.85 3.20 -11.53
C GLY A 450 -30.94 4.24 -11.26
N ASN A 451 -31.11 4.56 -9.98
CA ASN A 451 -32.03 5.59 -9.52
C ASN A 451 -31.71 6.97 -10.15
N ILE A 452 -32.65 7.93 -10.05
CA ILE A 452 -32.49 9.28 -10.60
C ILE A 452 -31.22 9.96 -10.10
N PHE A 453 -30.77 9.69 -8.87
CA PHE A 453 -29.49 10.18 -8.32
C PHE A 453 -28.26 9.63 -9.06
N MET A 454 -28.37 8.50 -9.72
CA MET A 454 -27.31 7.94 -10.57
C MET A 454 -27.48 8.39 -12.03
N SER A 455 -28.70 8.41 -12.55
CA SER A 455 -28.97 8.71 -13.96
C SER A 455 -28.76 10.19 -14.31
N LEU A 456 -29.19 11.11 -13.45
CA LEU A 456 -29.06 12.56 -13.69
C LEU A 456 -27.58 13.00 -13.85
N PRO A 457 -26.64 12.61 -12.99
CA PRO A 457 -25.22 12.86 -13.18
C PRO A 457 -24.65 12.36 -14.52
N LEU A 458 -25.07 11.18 -14.96
CA LEU A 458 -24.62 10.62 -16.23
C LEU A 458 -25.06 11.47 -17.41
N VAL A 459 -26.32 11.96 -17.43
CA VAL A 459 -26.84 12.83 -18.48
C VAL A 459 -26.12 14.17 -18.51
N ILE A 460 -25.87 14.78 -17.35
CA ILE A 460 -25.14 16.04 -17.26
C ILE A 460 -23.74 15.90 -17.87
N LEU A 461 -22.99 14.87 -17.47
CA LEU A 461 -21.65 14.64 -18.00
C LEU A 461 -21.64 14.26 -19.48
N ALA A 462 -22.69 13.60 -19.98
CA ALA A 462 -22.82 13.30 -21.41
C ALA A 462 -22.94 14.60 -22.23
N ILE A 463 -23.71 15.58 -21.78
CA ILE A 463 -23.83 16.89 -22.43
C ILE A 463 -22.46 17.58 -22.48
N PHE A 464 -21.72 17.63 -21.36
CA PHE A 464 -20.37 18.17 -21.34
C PHE A 464 -19.39 17.41 -22.26
N SER A 465 -19.52 16.10 -22.34
CA SER A 465 -18.68 15.27 -23.21
C SER A 465 -18.92 15.45 -24.71
N ILE A 466 -20.07 16.05 -25.09
CA ILE A 466 -20.36 16.38 -26.48
C ILE A 466 -19.97 17.82 -26.81
N TYR A 467 -20.41 18.80 -26.02
CA TYR A 467 -20.39 20.21 -26.42
C TYR A 467 -19.25 21.03 -25.82
N PHE A 468 -18.73 20.67 -24.64
CA PHE A 468 -17.85 21.54 -23.88
C PHE A 468 -16.55 21.89 -24.65
N GLY A 469 -15.95 20.92 -25.34
CA GLY A 469 -14.74 21.14 -26.11
C GLY A 469 -14.90 22.15 -27.24
N TYR A 470 -16.04 22.12 -27.93
CA TYR A 470 -16.32 23.11 -28.99
C TYR A 470 -16.53 24.51 -28.42
N LEU A 471 -17.27 24.62 -27.32
CA LEU A 471 -17.61 25.91 -26.71
C LEU A 471 -16.38 26.64 -26.12
N THR A 472 -15.40 25.87 -25.67
CA THR A 472 -14.28 26.43 -24.92
C THR A 472 -12.94 26.43 -25.67
N LYS A 473 -12.88 25.84 -26.89
CA LYS A 473 -11.63 25.74 -27.65
C LYS A 473 -11.00 27.11 -27.89
N ASP A 474 -11.80 28.13 -28.27
CA ASP A 474 -11.31 29.44 -28.62
C ASP A 474 -10.81 30.25 -27.39
N ILE A 475 -11.34 29.91 -26.18
CA ILE A 475 -10.90 30.51 -24.92
C ILE A 475 -9.50 30.00 -24.56
N TYR A 476 -9.27 28.70 -24.63
CA TYR A 476 -8.05 28.05 -24.15
C TYR A 476 -6.93 28.01 -25.20
N VAL A 477 -7.29 27.80 -26.47
CA VAL A 477 -6.33 27.48 -27.54
C VAL A 477 -6.45 28.41 -28.73
N GLY A 478 -7.47 29.26 -28.76
CA GLY A 478 -7.66 30.21 -29.84
C GLY A 478 -6.43 31.11 -30.06
N LEU A 479 -5.96 31.18 -31.31
CA LEU A 479 -4.84 32.03 -31.67
C LEU A 479 -5.22 33.52 -31.37
N GLY A 480 -4.40 34.18 -30.56
CA GLY A 480 -4.66 35.56 -30.08
C GLY A 480 -5.62 35.62 -28.88
N SER A 481 -6.00 34.52 -28.27
CA SER A 481 -6.74 34.52 -27.00
C SER A 481 -5.92 35.20 -25.90
N GLY A 482 -6.48 36.23 -25.28
CA GLY A 482 -5.85 36.94 -24.16
C GLY A 482 -6.11 36.30 -22.80
N PHE A 483 -6.69 35.11 -22.74
CA PHE A 483 -7.16 34.48 -21.51
C PHE A 483 -6.04 34.17 -20.49
N PHE A 484 -4.83 33.86 -20.96
CA PHE A 484 -3.67 33.56 -20.11
C PHE A 484 -2.66 34.73 -20.01
N ASN A 485 -3.05 35.95 -20.38
CA ASN A 485 -2.14 37.14 -20.36
C ASN A 485 -1.68 37.52 -18.93
N ASN A 486 -2.24 36.95 -17.89
CA ASN A 486 -1.87 37.20 -16.47
C ASN A 486 -0.60 36.48 -16.00
N ASN A 487 0.29 36.09 -16.88
CA ASN A 487 1.49 35.31 -16.56
C ASN A 487 1.22 33.98 -15.83
N SER A 488 0.00 33.45 -15.93
CA SER A 488 -0.38 32.16 -15.30
C SER A 488 0.23 30.96 -16.04
N ILE A 489 0.47 31.11 -17.35
CA ILE A 489 1.17 30.16 -18.21
C ILE A 489 2.21 30.93 -19.01
N PHE A 490 3.43 30.42 -19.08
CA PHE A 490 4.49 31.04 -19.89
C PHE A 490 4.95 30.06 -20.97
N ILE A 491 5.04 30.56 -22.20
CA ILE A 491 5.59 29.87 -23.36
C ILE A 491 6.69 30.77 -23.95
N HIS A 492 7.88 30.23 -24.09
CA HIS A 492 8.96 30.97 -24.70
C HIS A 492 8.70 31.11 -26.22
N PRO A 493 8.83 32.30 -26.82
CA PRO A 493 8.49 32.50 -28.23
C PRO A 493 9.20 31.56 -29.21
N ILE A 494 10.38 31.06 -28.88
CA ILE A 494 11.14 30.10 -29.70
C ILE A 494 10.45 28.72 -29.72
N HIS A 495 9.69 28.36 -28.70
CA HIS A 495 9.03 27.09 -28.56
C HIS A 495 7.55 27.10 -28.98
N GLU A 496 7.06 28.22 -29.52
CA GLU A 496 5.66 28.30 -29.98
C GLU A 496 5.43 27.40 -31.20
N VAL A 497 4.56 26.42 -31.06
CA VAL A 497 4.30 25.40 -32.09
C VAL A 497 2.89 25.47 -32.65
N LEU A 498 1.95 26.15 -31.99
CA LEU A 498 0.54 26.14 -32.36
C LEU A 498 0.28 26.72 -33.76
N ILE A 499 0.99 27.77 -34.13
CA ILE A 499 0.86 28.39 -35.47
C ILE A 499 1.29 27.41 -36.56
N SER A 500 2.40 26.70 -36.34
CA SER A 500 2.90 25.69 -37.25
C SER A 500 1.96 24.48 -37.33
N ALA A 501 1.35 24.09 -36.21
CA ALA A 501 0.36 23.00 -36.16
C ALA A 501 -0.92 23.36 -36.92
N GLU A 502 -1.41 24.60 -36.79
CA GLU A 502 -2.68 25.01 -37.42
C GLU A 502 -2.53 25.21 -38.92
N PHE A 503 -1.48 25.93 -39.37
CA PHE A 503 -1.33 26.35 -40.77
C PHE A 503 -0.28 25.57 -41.56
N GLY A 504 0.71 24.97 -40.90
CA GLY A 504 1.84 24.30 -41.58
C GLY A 504 1.60 22.84 -41.95
N LEU A 505 0.64 22.17 -41.34
CA LEU A 505 0.42 20.75 -41.56
C LEU A 505 -0.46 20.47 -42.77
N SER A 506 -0.09 19.39 -43.54
CA SER A 506 -0.95 18.87 -44.59
C SER A 506 -2.22 18.22 -44.00
N THR A 507 -3.32 18.32 -44.74
CA THR A 507 -4.62 17.73 -44.35
C THR A 507 -4.56 16.21 -44.14
N ILE A 508 -3.65 15.51 -44.83
CA ILE A 508 -3.46 14.08 -44.70
C ILE A 508 -2.93 13.74 -43.29
N ILE A 509 -1.96 14.50 -42.79
CA ILE A 509 -1.37 14.29 -41.46
C ILE A 509 -2.41 14.59 -40.38
N LYS A 510 -3.21 15.63 -40.54
CA LYS A 510 -4.31 15.97 -39.62
C LYS A 510 -5.39 14.88 -39.56
N LEU A 511 -5.73 14.28 -40.72
CA LEU A 511 -6.76 13.23 -40.80
C LEU A 511 -6.24 11.82 -40.47
N LEU A 512 -4.94 11.58 -40.46
CA LEU A 512 -4.32 10.26 -40.27
C LEU A 512 -4.79 9.56 -38.98
N PRO A 513 -4.85 10.22 -37.80
CA PRO A 513 -5.37 9.62 -36.58
C PRO A 513 -6.83 9.16 -36.74
N PHE A 514 -7.68 9.97 -37.36
CA PHE A 514 -9.08 9.65 -37.61
C PHE A 514 -9.25 8.45 -38.56
N ILE A 515 -8.47 8.40 -39.63
CA ILE A 515 -8.48 7.26 -40.58
C ILE A 515 -8.11 5.97 -39.83
N PHE A 516 -7.05 5.97 -39.02
CA PHE A 516 -6.65 4.81 -38.26
C PHE A 516 -7.68 4.40 -37.20
N THR A 517 -8.38 5.35 -36.57
CA THR A 517 -9.43 5.01 -35.61
C THR A 517 -10.63 4.35 -36.28
N ILE A 518 -11.03 4.75 -37.49
CA ILE A 518 -12.08 4.09 -38.27
C ILE A 518 -11.64 2.68 -38.66
N LEU A 519 -10.43 2.53 -39.20
CA LEU A 519 -9.91 1.23 -39.61
C LEU A 519 -9.78 0.26 -38.42
N ALA A 520 -9.33 0.77 -37.25
CA ALA A 520 -9.23 -0.01 -36.03
C ALA A 520 -10.62 -0.45 -35.52
N THR A 521 -11.60 0.47 -35.54
CA THR A 521 -12.96 0.17 -35.12
C THR A 521 -13.62 -0.89 -35.99
N THR A 522 -13.58 -0.69 -37.31
CA THR A 522 -14.18 -1.63 -38.29
C THR A 522 -13.47 -2.99 -38.24
N GLY A 523 -12.16 -2.99 -38.17
CA GLY A 523 -11.35 -4.23 -38.06
C GLY A 523 -11.65 -4.98 -36.76
N ALA A 524 -11.76 -4.26 -35.63
CA ALA A 524 -12.09 -4.86 -34.33
C ALA A 524 -13.49 -5.50 -34.33
N ILE A 525 -14.50 -4.81 -34.85
CA ILE A 525 -15.88 -5.35 -34.96
C ILE A 525 -15.91 -6.58 -35.85
N ILE A 526 -15.26 -6.53 -37.02
CA ILE A 526 -15.18 -7.67 -37.95
C ILE A 526 -14.54 -8.89 -37.26
N ILE A 527 -13.43 -8.69 -36.55
CA ILE A 527 -12.73 -9.78 -35.89
C ILE A 527 -13.57 -10.36 -34.76
N LEU A 528 -14.20 -9.50 -33.93
CA LEU A 528 -14.98 -9.94 -32.77
C LEU A 528 -16.26 -10.68 -33.18
N GLU A 529 -16.93 -10.23 -34.24
CA GLU A 529 -18.22 -10.80 -34.67
C GLU A 529 -18.02 -12.01 -35.58
N PHE A 530 -17.19 -11.90 -36.61
CA PHE A 530 -17.10 -12.93 -37.66
C PHE A 530 -15.96 -13.93 -37.45
N TYR A 531 -14.89 -13.52 -36.76
CA TYR A 531 -13.67 -14.35 -36.59
C TYR A 531 -13.19 -14.47 -35.13
N PRO A 532 -14.06 -14.75 -34.14
CA PRO A 532 -13.66 -14.83 -32.72
C PRO A 532 -12.64 -15.97 -32.47
N THR A 533 -12.71 -17.02 -33.29
CA THR A 533 -11.77 -18.16 -33.24
C THR A 533 -10.32 -17.75 -33.56
N LEU A 534 -10.11 -16.71 -34.36
CA LEU A 534 -8.77 -16.21 -34.72
C LEU A 534 -8.06 -15.68 -33.46
N ILE A 535 -8.76 -14.92 -32.60
CA ILE A 535 -8.23 -14.41 -31.34
C ILE A 535 -7.88 -15.57 -30.38
N ASN A 536 -8.78 -16.58 -30.31
CA ASN A 536 -8.55 -17.72 -29.42
C ASN A 536 -7.35 -18.57 -29.91
N ASN A 537 -7.27 -18.82 -31.20
CA ASN A 537 -6.14 -19.55 -31.77
C ASN A 537 -4.81 -18.81 -31.60
N PHE A 538 -4.81 -17.48 -31.76
CA PHE A 538 -3.65 -16.67 -31.47
C PHE A 538 -3.22 -16.77 -29.99
N LYS A 539 -4.16 -16.67 -29.05
CA LYS A 539 -3.85 -16.83 -27.63
C LYS A 539 -3.30 -18.20 -27.25
N LEU A 540 -3.73 -19.25 -27.94
CA LEU A 540 -3.27 -20.63 -27.72
C LEU A 540 -1.92 -20.92 -28.38
N SER A 541 -1.45 -20.10 -29.32
CA SER A 541 -0.11 -20.23 -29.90
C SER A 541 0.96 -19.83 -28.86
N ASN A 542 2.14 -20.45 -28.90
CA ASN A 542 3.24 -20.14 -27.96
C ASN A 542 3.62 -18.65 -27.98
N LEU A 543 3.68 -18.03 -29.16
CA LEU A 543 3.95 -16.60 -29.27
C LEU A 543 2.82 -15.75 -28.65
N GLY A 544 1.57 -16.08 -29.01
CA GLY A 544 0.41 -15.35 -28.51
C GLY A 544 0.22 -15.50 -26.99
N TYR A 545 0.49 -16.68 -26.45
CA TYR A 545 0.46 -16.93 -25.00
C TYR A 545 1.49 -16.06 -24.27
N ASN A 546 2.73 -16.01 -24.74
CA ASN A 546 3.79 -15.22 -24.13
C ASN A 546 3.49 -13.71 -24.22
N ILE A 547 3.03 -13.22 -25.37
CA ILE A 547 2.63 -11.82 -25.57
C ILE A 547 1.45 -11.48 -24.64
N PHE A 548 0.42 -12.32 -24.63
CA PHE A 548 -0.73 -12.12 -23.75
C PHE A 548 -0.32 -12.12 -22.27
N GLY A 549 0.51 -13.08 -21.85
CA GLY A 549 1.03 -13.16 -20.49
C GLY A 549 1.83 -11.93 -20.10
N PHE A 550 2.74 -11.46 -20.96
CA PHE A 550 3.58 -10.29 -20.70
C PHE A 550 2.77 -9.00 -20.48
N PHE A 551 1.78 -8.73 -21.35
CA PHE A 551 0.92 -7.54 -21.22
C PHE A 551 -0.14 -7.68 -20.12
N ASN A 552 -0.69 -8.87 -19.91
CA ASN A 552 -1.63 -9.13 -18.83
C ASN A 552 -0.95 -8.99 -17.45
N GLN A 553 0.32 -9.40 -17.34
CA GLN A 553 1.17 -9.19 -16.18
C GLN A 553 1.79 -7.78 -16.11
N ARG A 554 1.23 -6.82 -16.85
CA ARG A 554 1.56 -5.39 -16.79
C ARG A 554 3.05 -5.10 -17.04
N LEU A 555 3.62 -5.72 -18.08
CA LEU A 555 5.05 -5.63 -18.47
C LEU A 555 6.01 -6.13 -17.38
N LEU A 556 5.55 -6.96 -16.45
CA LEU A 556 6.31 -7.50 -15.32
C LEU A 556 6.91 -6.42 -14.38
N ILE A 557 6.47 -5.17 -14.47
CA ILE A 557 7.02 -4.04 -13.70
C ILE A 557 6.77 -4.25 -12.20
N GLU A 558 5.58 -4.74 -11.82
CA GLU A 558 5.26 -5.04 -10.41
C GLU A 558 6.15 -6.15 -9.84
N LEU A 559 6.44 -7.17 -10.66
CA LEU A 559 7.37 -8.24 -10.29
C LEU A 559 8.79 -7.69 -10.08
N PHE A 560 9.25 -6.80 -10.98
CA PHE A 560 10.55 -6.14 -10.84
C PHE A 560 10.61 -5.33 -9.54
N TYR A 561 9.60 -4.52 -9.23
CA TYR A 561 9.57 -3.74 -7.99
C TYR A 561 9.63 -4.63 -6.76
N ASN A 562 8.77 -5.65 -6.68
CA ASN A 562 8.71 -6.50 -5.50
C ASN A 562 9.98 -7.32 -5.32
N LYS A 563 10.53 -7.88 -6.40
CA LYS A 563 11.71 -8.76 -6.33
C LYS A 563 13.00 -7.99 -6.03
N TYR A 564 13.20 -6.83 -6.67
CA TYR A 564 14.48 -6.12 -6.61
C TYR A 564 14.43 -4.93 -5.64
N ILE A 565 13.41 -4.06 -5.72
CA ILE A 565 13.37 -2.83 -4.92
C ILE A 565 12.87 -3.12 -3.51
N VAL A 566 11.65 -3.65 -3.38
CA VAL A 566 11.03 -3.88 -2.07
C VAL A 566 11.83 -4.89 -1.24
N ASN A 567 12.21 -6.02 -1.84
CA ASN A 567 12.97 -7.05 -1.14
C ASN A 567 14.37 -6.56 -0.73
N LEU A 568 15.05 -5.77 -1.59
CA LEU A 568 16.33 -5.16 -1.25
C LEU A 568 16.19 -4.19 -0.07
N THR A 569 15.18 -3.32 -0.12
CA THR A 569 14.90 -2.34 0.95
C THR A 569 14.57 -3.03 2.28
N LEU A 570 13.73 -4.07 2.25
CA LEU A 570 13.40 -4.84 3.45
C LEU A 570 14.61 -5.59 4.01
N LYS A 571 15.45 -6.16 3.16
CA LYS A 571 16.70 -6.81 3.59
C LYS A 571 17.68 -5.81 4.21
N LEU A 572 17.85 -4.65 3.54
CA LEU A 572 18.70 -3.58 4.04
C LEU A 572 18.18 -3.06 5.39
N GLY A 573 16.88 -2.76 5.49
CA GLY A 573 16.24 -2.34 6.74
C GLY A 573 16.38 -3.36 7.86
N GLY A 574 16.20 -4.64 7.56
CA GLY A 574 16.43 -5.72 8.53
C GLY A 574 17.89 -5.81 9.00
N GLN A 575 18.85 -5.60 8.09
CA GLN A 575 20.27 -5.60 8.45
C GLN A 575 20.66 -4.35 9.26
N THR A 576 20.21 -3.16 8.84
CA THR A 576 20.49 -1.92 9.58
C THR A 576 19.90 -1.97 10.98
N THR A 577 18.66 -2.41 11.13
CA THR A 577 18.03 -2.52 12.45
C THR A 577 18.76 -3.54 13.35
N LYS A 578 19.11 -4.71 12.82
CA LYS A 578 19.73 -5.77 13.63
C LYS A 578 21.20 -5.50 13.93
N VAL A 579 21.97 -4.96 12.96
CA VAL A 579 23.42 -4.81 13.07
C VAL A 579 23.81 -3.42 13.56
N LEU A 580 23.20 -2.36 13.01
CA LEU A 580 23.54 -0.99 13.39
C LEU A 580 22.77 -0.54 14.64
N ASP A 581 21.44 -0.52 14.59
CA ASP A 581 20.64 0.04 15.69
C ASP A 581 20.79 -0.81 16.96
N ARG A 582 20.26 -2.05 16.92
CA ARG A 582 20.25 -2.95 18.09
C ARG A 582 21.61 -3.60 18.36
N GLY A 583 22.44 -3.81 17.33
CA GLY A 583 23.74 -4.44 17.50
C GLY A 583 24.82 -3.46 17.97
N SER A 584 25.03 -2.35 17.27
CA SER A 584 26.12 -1.42 17.54
C SER A 584 25.70 -0.23 18.38
N ILE A 585 24.65 0.50 17.95
CA ILE A 585 24.27 1.78 18.59
C ILE A 585 23.70 1.53 19.99
N GLU A 586 22.76 0.59 20.12
CA GLU A 586 22.20 0.26 21.44
C GLU A 586 23.25 -0.36 22.39
N LEU A 587 24.18 -1.17 21.85
CA LEU A 587 25.22 -1.79 22.66
C LEU A 587 26.28 -0.77 23.16
N VAL A 588 26.63 0.23 22.35
CA VAL A 588 27.51 1.33 22.78
C VAL A 588 26.74 2.37 23.60
N GLY A 589 25.46 2.49 23.40
CA GLY A 589 24.55 3.44 24.04
C GLY A 589 23.93 2.90 25.35
N PRO A 590 22.66 3.23 25.60
CA PRO A 590 21.98 3.00 26.90
C PRO A 590 21.97 1.54 27.32
N PHE A 591 21.67 0.61 26.42
CA PHE A 591 21.56 -0.82 26.72
C PHE A 591 22.90 -1.43 27.12
N GLY A 592 23.99 -1.08 26.40
CA GLY A 592 25.33 -1.52 26.78
C GLY A 592 25.84 -0.89 28.08
N ALA A 593 25.50 0.38 28.32
CA ALA A 593 25.78 1.06 29.58
C ALA A 593 25.06 0.41 30.76
N GLU A 594 23.78 0.03 30.58
CA GLU A 594 23.02 -0.72 31.59
C GLU A 594 23.67 -2.07 31.88
N LYS A 595 23.95 -2.88 30.85
CA LYS A 595 24.64 -4.18 31.03
C LYS A 595 26.00 -4.01 31.69
N LEU A 596 26.77 -2.96 31.33
CA LEU A 596 28.05 -2.65 31.91
C LEU A 596 27.93 -2.34 33.39
N LEU A 597 26.99 -1.50 33.78
CA LEU A 597 26.76 -1.13 35.19
C LEU A 597 26.31 -2.34 36.01
N LEU A 598 25.44 -3.20 35.48
CA LEU A 598 25.06 -4.45 36.13
C LEU A 598 26.24 -5.40 36.29
N PHE A 599 27.11 -5.49 35.27
CA PHE A 599 28.31 -6.31 35.36
C PHE A 599 29.29 -5.78 36.39
N ILE A 600 29.55 -4.48 36.41
CA ILE A 600 30.44 -3.83 37.41
C ILE A 600 29.85 -4.05 38.80
N SER A 601 28.52 -3.89 38.97
CA SER A 601 27.85 -4.12 40.25
C SER A 601 28.03 -5.57 40.75
N LYS A 602 27.87 -6.57 39.85
CA LYS A 602 28.14 -7.98 40.19
C LYS A 602 29.61 -8.22 40.51
N ALA A 603 30.53 -7.60 39.78
CA ALA A 603 31.96 -7.73 40.04
C ALA A 603 32.35 -7.13 41.40
N VAL A 604 31.87 -5.93 41.70
CA VAL A 604 32.07 -5.28 43.02
C VAL A 604 31.45 -6.11 44.16
N SER A 605 30.22 -6.62 43.95
CA SER A 605 29.56 -7.48 44.93
C SER A 605 30.34 -8.78 45.19
N SER A 606 31.02 -9.34 44.14
CA SER A 606 31.82 -10.55 44.29
C SER A 606 33.10 -10.34 45.12
N LEU A 607 33.57 -9.10 45.30
CA LEU A 607 34.70 -8.76 46.20
C LEU A 607 34.28 -8.92 47.69
N SER A 608 33.02 -8.91 47.96
CA SER A 608 32.42 -9.14 49.30
C SER A 608 32.35 -10.66 49.58
N THR A 609 33.50 -11.30 49.72
CA THR A 609 33.62 -12.77 49.86
C THR A 609 33.25 -13.30 51.27
N GLY A 610 33.02 -12.43 52.26
CA GLY A 610 32.78 -12.83 53.63
C GLY A 610 34.00 -13.36 54.38
N MET A 611 35.15 -13.50 53.74
CA MET A 611 36.39 -13.99 54.33
C MET A 611 37.26 -12.79 54.81
N VAL A 612 37.55 -12.75 56.11
CA VAL A 612 38.34 -11.67 56.75
C VAL A 612 39.73 -11.56 56.11
N THR A 613 40.37 -12.66 55.73
CA THR A 613 41.65 -12.68 55.05
C THR A 613 41.68 -11.93 53.73
N ASN A 614 40.59 -12.02 52.92
CA ASN A 614 40.49 -11.28 51.67
C ASN A 614 40.34 -9.78 51.92
N TYR A 615 39.57 -9.39 52.92
CA TYR A 615 39.42 -7.95 53.30
C TYR A 615 40.75 -7.38 53.83
N ALA A 616 41.50 -8.14 54.66
CA ALA A 616 42.79 -7.74 55.09
C ALA A 616 43.76 -7.57 53.90
N LEU A 617 43.73 -8.48 52.90
CA LEU A 617 44.52 -8.38 51.69
C LEU A 617 44.21 -7.11 50.90
N PHE A 618 42.87 -6.78 50.74
CA PHE A 618 42.47 -5.57 50.02
C PHE A 618 42.90 -4.29 50.77
N ILE A 619 42.85 -4.31 52.10
CA ILE A 619 43.33 -3.19 52.91
C ILE A 619 44.80 -3.03 52.75
N ILE A 620 45.61 -4.11 52.81
CA ILE A 620 47.06 -4.09 52.65
C ILE A 620 47.44 -3.60 51.25
N ILE A 621 46.76 -4.07 50.18
CA ILE A 621 46.99 -3.59 48.83
C ILE A 621 46.65 -2.09 48.74
N GLY A 622 45.52 -1.63 49.29
CA GLY A 622 45.15 -0.22 49.34
C GLY A 622 46.18 0.63 50.08
N VAL A 623 46.69 0.17 51.22
CA VAL A 623 47.75 0.88 51.97
C VAL A 623 49.07 0.90 51.16
N ILE A 624 49.44 -0.18 50.49
CA ILE A 624 50.61 -0.22 49.62
C ILE A 624 50.45 0.79 48.47
N VAL A 625 49.31 0.81 47.78
CA VAL A 625 49.00 1.77 46.70
C VAL A 625 49.07 3.21 47.22
N TYR A 626 48.53 3.47 48.42
CA TYR A 626 48.57 4.77 49.04
C TYR A 626 50.00 5.21 49.43
N LEU A 627 50.80 4.34 50.03
CA LEU A 627 52.18 4.62 50.40
C LEU A 627 53.08 4.77 49.15
N LEU A 628 52.88 3.96 48.15
CA LEU A 628 53.53 4.14 46.86
C LEU A 628 53.06 5.45 46.21
N GLY A 629 51.77 5.77 46.23
CA GLY A 629 51.22 7.01 45.71
C GLY A 629 51.77 8.26 46.37
N GLY A 630 51.99 8.22 47.70
CA GLY A 630 52.57 9.34 48.46
C GLY A 630 54.05 9.64 48.12
N ASN A 631 54.81 8.68 47.63
CA ASN A 631 56.18 8.84 47.18
C ASN A 631 56.30 9.22 45.68
N PHE A 632 55.22 9.24 44.92
CA PHE A 632 55.19 9.46 43.49
C PHE A 632 55.29 10.93 43.06
N TYR A 633 55.43 11.88 44.00
CA TYR A 633 55.70 13.27 43.64
C TYR A 633 57.09 13.43 42.91
N LEU A 634 57.86 12.36 42.81
CA LEU A 634 59.18 12.33 42.14
C LEU A 634 59.16 11.69 40.75
N PHE A 635 58.01 11.12 40.28
CA PHE A 635 57.91 10.53 38.96
C PHE A 635 56.76 11.26 38.18
N ASN A 636 57.00 11.50 36.89
CA ASN A 636 55.98 12.06 36.01
C ASN A 636 54.66 11.25 36.11
N ILE A 637 53.56 11.96 36.25
CA ILE A 637 52.21 11.40 36.44
C ILE A 637 51.87 10.33 35.41
N ASP A 638 52.39 10.46 34.20
CA ASP A 638 52.17 9.51 33.08
C ASP A 638 52.78 8.13 33.36
N ASN A 639 53.94 8.04 33.94
CA ASN A 639 54.59 6.77 34.27
C ASN A 639 53.90 6.02 35.42
N VAL A 640 53.31 6.76 36.34
CA VAL A 640 52.53 6.21 37.46
C VAL A 640 51.22 5.65 37.00
N LEU A 641 50.55 6.36 36.11
CA LEU A 641 49.31 5.89 35.50
C LEU A 641 49.62 4.59 34.72
N LEU A 642 50.68 4.57 33.91
CA LEU A 642 51.07 3.42 33.11
C LEU A 642 51.43 2.20 33.99
N LEU A 643 52.14 2.41 35.10
CA LEU A 643 52.49 1.35 36.06
C LEU A 643 51.24 0.82 36.80
N SER A 644 50.28 1.69 37.18
CA SER A 644 49.06 1.27 37.82
C SER A 644 48.15 0.48 36.86
N ILE A 645 48.08 0.90 35.60
CA ILE A 645 47.37 0.19 34.55
C ILE A 645 48.01 -1.17 34.29
N LEU A 646 49.35 -1.24 34.26
CA LEU A 646 50.10 -2.48 34.04
C LEU A 646 49.88 -3.47 35.19
N ILE A 647 49.88 -3.02 36.44
CA ILE A 647 49.64 -3.85 37.62
C ILE A 647 48.19 -4.37 37.61
N VAL A 648 47.21 -3.51 37.31
CA VAL A 648 45.82 -3.92 37.20
C VAL A 648 45.63 -4.92 36.06
N SER A 649 46.27 -4.69 34.91
CA SER A 649 46.22 -5.58 33.76
C SER A 649 46.81 -6.96 34.08
N ILE A 650 47.96 -7.03 34.81
CA ILE A 650 48.58 -8.29 35.25
C ILE A 650 47.69 -9.04 36.23
N VAL A 651 47.09 -8.36 37.19
CA VAL A 651 46.15 -8.98 38.15
C VAL A 651 44.90 -9.53 37.45
N VAL A 652 44.39 -8.81 36.53
CA VAL A 652 43.20 -9.22 35.73
C VAL A 652 43.54 -10.40 34.83
N THR A 653 44.67 -10.38 34.13
CA THR A 653 45.11 -11.52 33.28
C THR A 653 45.39 -12.77 34.09
N MET A 654 45.97 -12.66 35.29
CA MET A 654 46.19 -13.80 36.21
C MET A 654 44.88 -14.44 36.68
N VAL A 655 43.88 -13.65 36.93
CA VAL A 655 42.50 -14.13 37.30
C VAL A 655 41.82 -14.82 36.14
N GLN A 656 42.02 -14.33 34.91
CA GLN A 656 41.41 -14.92 33.71
C GLN A 656 42.03 -16.24 33.29
N ILE A 657 43.38 -16.39 33.39
CA ILE A 657 44.06 -17.65 33.07
C ILE A 657 43.54 -18.83 33.92
N ARG A 658 43.05 -18.52 35.11
CA ARG A 658 42.44 -19.52 36.00
C ARG A 658 41.05 -19.99 35.57
N ASN A 659 40.30 -19.16 34.84
CA ASN A 659 38.93 -19.48 34.34
C ASN A 659 38.94 -20.12 32.94
N ILE A 660 39.99 -19.89 32.13
CA ILE A 660 40.07 -20.45 30.75
C ILE A 660 40.33 -21.98 30.80
N ASN A 661 40.98 -22.48 31.83
CA ASN A 661 41.27 -23.90 31.96
C ASN A 661 40.06 -24.76 32.34
N SER A 662 38.90 -24.20 32.55
CA SER A 662 37.68 -24.91 32.89
C SER A 662 36.67 -25.06 31.72
N LEU A 663 36.98 -24.54 30.55
CA LEU A 663 36.06 -24.62 29.37
C LEU A 663 36.50 -25.76 28.43
N SER A 664 35.59 -26.70 28.17
CA SER A 664 35.83 -27.82 27.28
C SER A 664 35.88 -27.42 25.80
N PRO A 665 36.73 -28.09 24.99
CA PRO A 665 37.00 -27.71 23.60
C PRO A 665 35.84 -27.90 22.62
N THR A 666 34.75 -28.47 23.03
CA THR A 666 33.62 -28.85 22.15
C THR A 666 32.71 -27.68 21.72
N VAL A 667 32.81 -26.52 22.37
CA VAL A 667 31.96 -25.34 22.05
C VAL A 667 32.58 -24.48 20.92
N LEU A 668 33.89 -24.62 20.66
CA LEU A 668 34.55 -23.81 19.63
C LEU A 668 34.28 -24.33 18.19
N GLU A 669 34.04 -25.64 18.02
CA GLU A 669 33.86 -26.27 16.70
C GLU A 669 32.47 -26.09 16.10
N SER A 670 31.44 -26.00 16.93
CA SER A 670 30.05 -25.85 16.43
C SER A 670 29.71 -24.48 15.80
N ASN A 671 30.47 -23.44 16.13
CA ASN A 671 30.27 -22.09 15.60
C ASN A 671 30.96 -21.82 14.25
N ILE A 672 31.87 -22.71 13.81
CA ILE A 672 32.61 -22.55 12.55
C ILE A 672 31.81 -23.09 11.37
N LEU A 673 30.88 -24.03 11.58
CA LEU A 673 30.09 -24.71 10.54
C LEU A 673 28.84 -23.96 10.06
N ASN A 674 28.35 -22.98 10.81
CA ASN A 674 27.22 -22.15 10.40
C ASN A 674 27.69 -20.91 9.61
N GLY A 675 27.98 -21.07 8.32
CA GLY A 675 28.45 -20.11 7.31
C GLY A 675 27.91 -18.68 7.29
N ARG A 676 27.78 -18.03 8.43
CA ARG A 676 27.47 -16.59 8.54
C ARG A 676 28.78 -15.83 8.47
N SER A 677 28.88 -15.06 7.42
CA SER A 677 29.97 -14.17 6.99
C SER A 677 31.00 -13.86 8.10
N ILE A 678 32.13 -14.57 8.03
CA ILE A 678 33.30 -14.44 8.90
C ILE A 678 33.81 -12.98 8.95
N PHE A 679 33.55 -12.20 7.88
CA PHE A 679 34.05 -10.84 7.73
C PHE A 679 33.35 -9.86 8.69
N ASN A 680 32.00 -9.93 8.83
CA ASN A 680 31.27 -9.03 9.74
C ASN A 680 31.49 -9.38 11.22
N LYS A 681 31.66 -10.68 11.54
CA LYS A 681 32.00 -11.11 12.89
C LYS A 681 33.42 -10.72 13.25
N LEU A 682 34.37 -10.72 12.28
CA LEU A 682 35.75 -10.36 12.52
C LEU A 682 35.94 -8.86 12.77
N ILE A 683 35.28 -8.01 11.96
CA ILE A 683 35.33 -6.54 12.12
C ILE A 683 34.63 -6.13 13.42
N LEU A 684 33.43 -6.65 13.71
CA LEU A 684 32.75 -6.34 14.96
C LEU A 684 33.51 -6.87 16.18
N LYS A 685 34.08 -8.09 16.12
CA LYS A 685 34.96 -8.61 17.17
C LYS A 685 36.24 -7.80 17.29
N THR A 686 36.85 -7.32 16.19
CA THR A 686 38.06 -6.52 16.23
C THR A 686 37.79 -5.12 16.80
N ILE A 687 36.68 -4.48 16.42
CA ILE A 687 36.24 -3.20 16.99
C ILE A 687 35.83 -3.38 18.45
N MET A 688 35.11 -4.43 18.78
CA MET A 688 34.77 -4.77 20.17
C MET A 688 36.01 -5.18 20.97
N LEU A 689 37.02 -5.85 20.38
CA LEU A 689 38.30 -6.16 21.01
C LEU A 689 39.10 -4.87 21.28
N ILE A 690 39.16 -3.95 20.35
CA ILE A 690 39.82 -2.65 20.54
C ILE A 690 39.09 -1.83 21.60
N PHE A 691 37.76 -1.81 21.57
CA PHE A 691 36.95 -1.12 22.56
C PHE A 691 37.01 -1.81 23.93
N ALA A 692 36.93 -3.14 23.98
CA ALA A 692 37.10 -3.91 25.21
C ALA A 692 38.51 -3.83 25.73
N PHE A 693 39.56 -3.76 24.86
CA PHE A 693 40.91 -3.53 25.23
C PHE A 693 41.12 -2.12 25.81
N VAL A 694 40.49 -1.09 25.20
CA VAL A 694 40.49 0.27 25.74
C VAL A 694 39.70 0.34 27.06
N ILE A 695 38.57 -0.34 27.16
CA ILE A 695 37.78 -0.43 28.39
C ILE A 695 38.46 -1.37 29.43
N SER A 696 39.09 -2.47 28.99
CA SER A 696 39.87 -3.39 29.83
C SER A 696 41.07 -2.70 30.45
N ILE A 697 41.70 -1.78 29.70
CA ILE A 697 42.76 -0.91 30.22
C ILE A 697 42.25 -0.01 31.38
N PHE A 698 41.00 0.49 31.24
CA PHE A 698 40.42 1.40 32.24
C PHE A 698 39.58 0.69 33.33
N THR A 699 39.07 -0.52 33.09
CA THR A 699 38.05 -1.15 33.94
C THR A 699 38.25 -2.64 34.25
N GLY A 700 39.26 -3.30 33.67
CA GLY A 700 39.49 -4.74 33.90
C GLY A 700 38.39 -5.66 33.30
N LEU A 701 37.76 -5.24 32.22
CA LEU A 701 36.54 -5.84 31.67
C LEU A 701 36.77 -6.85 30.56
N ASP A 702 37.71 -7.75 30.66
CA ASP A 702 37.82 -8.91 29.74
C ASP A 702 36.61 -9.87 29.82
N LYS A 703 35.80 -9.79 30.88
CA LYS A 703 34.53 -10.54 31.03
C LYS A 703 33.42 -10.05 30.14
N PHE A 704 33.56 -8.92 29.47
CA PHE A 704 32.50 -8.38 28.60
C PHE A 704 32.28 -9.25 27.34
N TYR A 705 33.31 -9.99 26.93
CA TYR A 705 33.22 -10.92 25.78
C TYR A 705 32.50 -12.21 26.06
N HIS A 706 32.38 -12.61 27.32
CA HIS A 706 31.68 -13.85 27.68
C HIS A 706 30.21 -13.69 28.01
N LEU A 707 29.69 -12.47 28.01
CA LEU A 707 28.28 -12.24 28.31
C LEU A 707 27.33 -12.73 27.18
N ASP A 708 27.81 -12.79 25.93
CA ASP A 708 27.02 -13.31 24.80
C ASP A 708 27.20 -14.82 24.55
N SER A 709 28.28 -15.44 25.13
CA SER A 709 28.52 -16.87 25.01
C SER A 709 27.99 -17.68 26.20
N ASP A 710 27.85 -17.05 27.37
CA ASP A 710 27.36 -17.74 28.58
C ASP A 710 25.81 -17.86 28.63
N ASP A 711 25.10 -17.05 27.85
CA ASP A 711 23.63 -17.16 27.70
C ASP A 711 23.21 -18.32 26.77
N GLU A 712 24.12 -18.86 25.92
CA GLU A 712 23.83 -20.05 25.09
C GLU A 712 24.26 -21.37 25.72
N GLY A 713 25.07 -21.37 26.77
CA GLY A 713 25.67 -22.57 27.37
C GLY A 713 25.15 -22.99 28.74
N ASN A 714 24.58 -22.10 29.50
CA ASN A 714 23.97 -22.39 30.80
C ASN A 714 22.49 -21.96 30.75
N GLN A 715 21.66 -22.85 30.17
CA GLN A 715 20.25 -22.81 30.55
C GLN A 715 20.18 -23.17 32.04
N PRO A 716 19.74 -22.27 32.92
CA PRO A 716 19.46 -22.63 34.28
C PRO A 716 18.38 -23.71 34.28
N GLU A 717 18.45 -24.65 35.20
CA GLU A 717 17.40 -25.72 35.41
C GLU A 717 15.97 -25.18 35.41
N SER A 718 15.82 -23.83 35.54
CA SER A 718 14.55 -23.10 35.40
C SER A 718 13.90 -23.18 34.01
N SER A 719 14.62 -23.48 32.90
CA SER A 719 14.00 -23.56 31.57
C SER A 719 13.16 -24.82 31.40
N LYS A 720 13.61 -25.92 31.94
CA LYS A 720 12.81 -27.16 31.98
C LYS A 720 11.58 -27.04 32.88
N ASP A 721 11.70 -26.26 33.96
CA ASP A 721 10.57 -25.92 34.81
C ASP A 721 9.66 -24.87 34.17
N ALA A 722 10.19 -23.95 33.37
CA ALA A 722 9.39 -23.00 32.59
C ALA A 722 8.66 -23.73 31.43
N GLU A 723 9.32 -24.66 30.73
CA GLU A 723 8.66 -25.49 29.71
C GLU A 723 7.60 -26.40 30.34
N ARG A 724 7.86 -27.03 31.45
CA ARG A 724 6.84 -27.79 32.19
C ARG A 724 5.68 -26.93 32.67
N ARG A 725 5.94 -25.71 33.16
CA ARG A 725 4.87 -24.74 33.52
C ARG A 725 4.12 -24.25 32.29
N ALA A 726 4.79 -24.01 31.16
CA ALA A 726 4.16 -23.64 29.89
C ALA A 726 3.31 -24.79 29.34
N GLU A 727 3.79 -26.00 29.44
CA GLU A 727 3.06 -27.21 29.02
C GLU A 727 1.86 -27.54 29.94
N GLN A 728 2.01 -27.34 31.25
CA GLN A 728 0.91 -27.40 32.22
C GLN A 728 -0.12 -26.25 32.01
N ALA A 729 0.34 -25.07 31.69
CA ALA A 729 -0.52 -23.92 31.36
C ALA A 729 -1.27 -24.15 30.04
N ARG A 730 -0.61 -24.77 29.05
CA ARG A 730 -1.22 -25.18 27.76
C ARG A 730 -2.26 -26.25 27.95
N SER A 731 -1.97 -27.26 28.77
CA SER A 731 -2.92 -28.32 29.16
C SER A 731 -4.13 -27.76 29.90
N LYS A 732 -3.93 -26.83 30.86
CA LYS A 732 -5.03 -26.13 31.55
C LYS A 732 -5.88 -25.29 30.60
N ARG A 733 -5.26 -24.62 29.62
CA ARG A 733 -6.00 -23.82 28.62
C ARG A 733 -6.80 -24.68 27.66
N LEU A 734 -6.27 -25.82 27.24
CA LEU A 734 -7.00 -26.77 26.41
C LEU A 734 -8.17 -27.40 27.19
N ALA A 735 -7.96 -27.70 28.47
CA ALA A 735 -9.04 -28.19 29.34
C ALA A 735 -10.14 -27.12 29.53
N ASN A 736 -9.76 -25.86 29.75
CA ASN A 736 -10.72 -24.74 29.85
C ASN A 736 -11.46 -24.49 28.55
N LEU A 737 -10.79 -24.64 27.39
CA LEU A 737 -11.43 -24.50 26.09
C LEU A 737 -12.42 -25.65 25.82
N ALA A 738 -12.03 -26.89 26.16
CA ALA A 738 -12.90 -28.04 26.06
C ALA A 738 -14.13 -27.87 26.96
N TRP A 739 -13.92 -27.41 28.21
CA TRP A 739 -14.99 -27.08 29.13
C TRP A 739 -15.96 -26.04 28.59
N ARG A 740 -15.46 -24.93 28.04
CA ARG A 740 -16.32 -23.91 27.44
C ARG A 740 -17.13 -24.42 26.26
N LEU A 741 -16.55 -25.26 25.42
CA LEU A 741 -17.26 -25.87 24.29
C LEU A 741 -18.33 -26.88 24.78
N GLU A 742 -18.10 -27.54 25.88
CA GLU A 742 -19.13 -28.43 26.51
C GLU A 742 -20.27 -27.61 27.11
N VAL A 743 -19.97 -26.54 27.81
CA VAL A 743 -20.97 -25.60 28.35
C VAL A 743 -21.81 -24.98 27.21
N GLU A 744 -21.18 -24.56 26.10
CA GLU A 744 -21.87 -24.03 24.96
C GLU A 744 -22.77 -25.07 24.26
N ARG A 745 -22.33 -26.29 24.18
CA ARG A 745 -23.16 -27.42 23.70
C ARG A 745 -24.34 -27.70 24.62
N TYR A 746 -24.13 -27.65 25.93
CA TYR A 746 -25.18 -27.86 26.90
C TYR A 746 -26.21 -26.72 26.89
N ALA A 747 -25.74 -25.46 26.81
CA ALA A 747 -26.58 -24.27 26.65
C ALA A 747 -27.46 -24.35 25.41
N ASN A 748 -26.86 -24.73 24.26
CA ASN A 748 -27.59 -24.89 23.01
C ASN A 748 -28.60 -26.05 23.02
N ALA A 749 -28.32 -27.11 23.80
CA ALA A 749 -29.23 -28.29 23.94
C ALA A 749 -30.39 -28.04 24.90
N THR A 750 -30.18 -27.22 25.94
CA THR A 750 -31.18 -26.95 26.99
C THR A 750 -31.91 -25.64 26.82
N GLY A 751 -31.41 -24.72 25.92
CA GLY A 751 -32.00 -23.39 25.73
C GLY A 751 -31.75 -22.43 26.88
N LEU A 752 -30.79 -22.72 27.77
CA LEU A 752 -30.38 -21.88 28.88
C LEU A 752 -29.33 -20.83 28.41
N GLU A 753 -29.27 -19.70 29.11
CA GLU A 753 -28.16 -18.75 28.90
C GLU A 753 -26.83 -19.38 29.33
N TYR A 754 -25.72 -18.93 28.70
CA TYR A 754 -24.40 -19.53 28.91
C TYR A 754 -23.98 -19.61 30.38
N ASN A 755 -24.25 -18.57 31.18
CA ASN A 755 -23.90 -18.52 32.60
C ASN A 755 -24.72 -19.53 33.44
N GLU A 756 -26.00 -19.69 33.15
CA GLU A 756 -26.87 -20.63 33.81
C GLU A 756 -26.52 -22.08 33.44
N ALA A 757 -26.10 -22.31 32.20
CA ALA A 757 -25.61 -23.60 31.73
C ALA A 757 -24.27 -23.97 32.39
N GLU A 758 -23.37 -22.99 32.59
CA GLU A 758 -22.10 -23.22 33.29
C GLU A 758 -22.29 -23.58 34.75
N GLU A 759 -23.22 -22.91 35.47
CA GLU A 759 -23.55 -23.22 36.85
C GLU A 759 -24.19 -24.60 36.99
N ALA A 760 -25.10 -24.96 36.11
CA ALA A 760 -25.75 -26.28 36.09
C ALA A 760 -24.73 -27.40 35.83
N MET A 761 -23.81 -27.23 34.92
CA MET A 761 -22.75 -28.22 34.65
C MET A 761 -21.74 -28.33 35.82
N LYS A 762 -21.40 -27.22 36.51
CA LYS A 762 -20.56 -27.28 37.72
C LYS A 762 -21.21 -28.05 38.84
N GLN A 763 -22.51 -27.84 39.07
CA GLN A 763 -23.27 -28.57 40.10
C GLN A 763 -23.36 -30.07 39.80
N ASP A 764 -23.55 -30.45 38.52
CA ASP A 764 -23.56 -31.88 38.12
C ASP A 764 -22.17 -32.52 38.25
N GLN A 765 -21.10 -31.79 37.98
CA GLN A 765 -19.72 -32.24 38.17
C GLN A 765 -19.39 -32.43 39.67
N GLU A 766 -19.75 -31.49 40.52
CA GLU A 766 -19.56 -31.58 41.97
C GLU A 766 -20.38 -32.77 42.57
N ALA A 767 -21.60 -32.96 42.08
CA ALA A 767 -22.43 -34.11 42.48
C ALA A 767 -21.82 -35.47 42.05
N ARG A 768 -21.19 -35.57 40.91
CA ARG A 768 -20.45 -36.73 40.42
C ARG A 768 -19.16 -36.97 41.20
N GLU A 769 -18.45 -35.93 41.60
CA GLU A 769 -17.25 -36.03 42.44
C GLU A 769 -17.59 -36.41 43.87
N ALA A 770 -18.69 -35.90 44.45
CA ALA A 770 -19.22 -36.33 45.74
C ALA A 770 -19.59 -37.80 45.74
N LYS A 771 -20.30 -38.33 44.72
CA LYS A 771 -20.62 -39.74 44.56
C LYS A 771 -19.37 -40.61 44.37
N LYS A 772 -18.30 -40.11 43.76
CA LYS A 772 -17.01 -40.82 43.65
C LYS A 772 -16.27 -40.89 44.98
N LYS A 773 -16.39 -39.90 45.85
CA LYS A 773 -15.77 -39.88 47.19
C LYS A 773 -16.48 -40.81 48.17
N GLU A 774 -17.81 -41.04 48.02
CA GLU A 774 -18.57 -41.99 48.85
C GLU A 774 -18.34 -43.46 48.48
N ALA A 775 -17.74 -43.75 47.31
CA ALA A 775 -17.56 -45.07 46.75
C ALA A 775 -16.18 -45.73 47.03
N THR A 776 -15.31 -45.15 47.83
CA THR A 776 -13.99 -45.69 48.18
C THR A 776 -13.89 -45.95 49.69
N PRO A 777 -13.92 -47.18 50.17
CA PRO A 777 -13.40 -47.53 51.52
C PRO A 777 -11.89 -47.80 51.44
N GLU A 778 -11.24 -47.40 52.48
CA GLU A 778 -9.85 -47.58 52.88
C GLU A 778 -9.17 -48.88 52.44
N LYS A 779 -7.93 -48.76 51.93
CA LYS A 779 -6.80 -49.67 52.35
C LYS A 779 -5.49 -49.02 51.96
N GLU A 780 -4.75 -48.59 52.95
CA GLU A 780 -3.29 -48.42 52.92
C GLU A 780 -2.59 -49.75 52.90
N ALA A 781 -1.42 -49.76 52.39
CA ALA A 781 -0.21 -50.48 52.61
C ALA A 781 0.22 -51.54 51.59
N GLU A 782 1.46 -51.36 51.22
CA GLU A 782 2.49 -52.35 50.82
C GLU A 782 2.50 -52.92 49.38
N GLY A 783 3.66 -52.72 48.73
CA GLY A 783 4.25 -53.87 48.01
C GLY A 783 4.50 -53.61 46.50
N LYS A 784 5.74 -53.42 46.13
CA LYS A 784 6.30 -53.68 44.78
C LYS A 784 5.76 -54.99 44.19
N ALA A 785 5.28 -54.96 42.93
CA ALA A 785 5.66 -55.95 41.89
C ALA A 785 4.82 -55.87 40.63
N LYS A 786 5.54 -55.92 39.48
CA LYS A 786 5.19 -56.54 38.16
C LYS A 786 3.76 -56.42 37.60
N ALA A 787 3.67 -55.99 36.42
CA ALA A 787 2.52 -56.06 35.50
C ALA A 787 2.12 -57.52 35.23
N PRO A 788 0.86 -57.82 35.02
CA PRO A 788 0.47 -58.83 34.04
C PRO A 788 -0.54 -58.28 33.02
N GLU A 789 -0.33 -58.73 31.78
CA GLU A 789 -1.30 -58.70 30.70
C GLU A 789 -2.69 -59.12 31.11
N TYR A 790 -3.70 -58.39 30.65
CA TYR A 790 -5.06 -58.92 30.67
C TYR A 790 -5.73 -58.71 29.29
N ASN A 791 -6.19 -59.85 28.77
CA ASN A 791 -7.04 -60.07 27.63
C ASN A 791 -8.37 -59.33 27.73
N VAL A 792 -8.74 -58.68 26.64
CA VAL A 792 -10.03 -58.02 26.40
C VAL A 792 -10.95 -59.05 25.71
N PRO A 793 -12.16 -59.26 26.17
CA PRO A 793 -13.15 -59.99 25.39
C PRO A 793 -13.81 -59.07 24.36
N GLN A 794 -13.83 -59.55 23.15
CA GLN A 794 -14.57 -59.00 22.05
C GLN A 794 -16.10 -58.96 22.35
N SER A 795 -16.69 -57.75 22.16
CA SER A 795 -18.11 -57.68 21.81
C SER A 795 -18.38 -56.40 21.00
N SER A 796 -18.83 -56.69 19.77
CA SER A 796 -19.59 -55.82 18.84
C SER A 796 -19.07 -54.43 18.53
N GLN A 797 -18.24 -54.38 17.48
CA GLN A 797 -18.02 -53.22 16.65
C GLN A 797 -19.31 -52.87 15.91
N HIS A 798 -19.88 -51.68 16.19
CA HIS A 798 -20.65 -50.93 15.22
C HIS A 798 -19.80 -49.76 14.73
N ASN A 799 -19.49 -49.81 13.46
CA ASN A 799 -18.59 -48.96 12.76
C ASN A 799 -19.24 -47.55 12.49
N PRO A 800 -18.68 -46.45 12.96
CA PRO A 800 -19.26 -45.11 12.73
C PRO A 800 -19.17 -44.60 11.29
N GLU A 801 -18.47 -45.31 10.40
CA GLU A 801 -18.27 -44.89 9.01
C GLU A 801 -19.49 -45.09 8.10
N GLN A 802 -20.46 -45.92 8.47
CA GLN A 802 -21.66 -46.13 7.65
C GLN A 802 -22.75 -45.05 7.80
N ILE A 803 -22.71 -44.24 8.85
CA ILE A 803 -23.70 -43.16 9.06
C ILE A 803 -23.27 -41.89 8.32
N LEU A 804 -21.98 -41.71 8.07
CA LEU A 804 -21.46 -40.54 7.32
C LEU A 804 -21.52 -40.71 5.80
N GLN A 805 -21.71 -41.92 5.28
CA GLN A 805 -21.85 -42.15 3.83
C GLN A 805 -23.28 -41.94 3.30
N GLN A 806 -24.29 -41.98 4.13
CA GLN A 806 -25.68 -41.74 3.70
C GLN A 806 -26.01 -40.26 3.62
N ASP A 807 -25.37 -39.39 4.42
CA ASP A 807 -25.57 -37.96 4.35
C ASP A 807 -24.70 -37.26 3.26
N ALA A 808 -23.62 -37.92 2.82
CA ALA A 808 -22.76 -37.40 1.74
C ALA A 808 -23.37 -37.59 0.34
N ASN A 809 -24.18 -38.63 0.12
CA ASN A 809 -24.76 -38.89 -1.21
C ASN A 809 -26.00 -38.04 -1.54
N SER A 810 -26.64 -37.40 -0.57
CA SER A 810 -27.76 -36.49 -0.82
C SER A 810 -27.33 -35.06 -1.14
N GLN A 811 -26.06 -34.68 -0.91
CA GLN A 811 -25.51 -33.38 -1.23
C GLN A 811 -24.67 -33.32 -2.51
N VAL A 812 -24.31 -34.45 -3.10
CA VAL A 812 -23.43 -34.53 -4.29
C VAL A 812 -24.19 -34.31 -5.59
N GLU A 813 -25.51 -34.40 -5.65
CA GLU A 813 -26.27 -34.15 -6.88
C GLU A 813 -26.59 -32.68 -7.18
N GLN A 814 -26.26 -31.72 -6.30
CA GLN A 814 -26.50 -30.28 -6.55
C GLN A 814 -25.25 -29.44 -6.85
N SER A 815 -24.04 -29.99 -6.87
CA SER A 815 -22.79 -29.22 -7.04
C SER A 815 -22.00 -29.49 -8.32
N ASN A 816 -22.51 -30.23 -9.29
CA ASN A 816 -21.76 -30.64 -10.50
C ASN A 816 -21.84 -29.68 -11.69
N ASN A 817 -22.07 -28.39 -11.49
CA ASN A 817 -21.98 -27.39 -12.56
C ASN A 817 -21.13 -26.17 -12.20
N GLN A 818 -19.97 -26.37 -11.58
CA GLN A 818 -18.94 -25.33 -11.53
C GLN A 818 -17.86 -25.64 -12.57
N ILE A 819 -17.90 -24.87 -13.67
CA ILE A 819 -16.89 -24.85 -14.71
C ILE A 819 -15.59 -24.38 -14.07
N LEU A 820 -14.56 -25.23 -14.13
CA LEU A 820 -13.17 -24.88 -13.75
C LEU A 820 -12.72 -23.65 -14.58
N PRO A 821 -12.11 -22.63 -13.96
CA PRO A 821 -11.58 -21.50 -14.71
C PRO A 821 -10.44 -21.93 -15.62
N ALA A 822 -10.39 -21.36 -16.82
CA ALA A 822 -9.38 -21.67 -17.82
C ALA A 822 -7.96 -21.34 -17.32
N PRO A 823 -6.93 -22.09 -17.74
CA PRO A 823 -5.54 -21.82 -17.38
C PRO A 823 -5.12 -20.45 -17.90
N GLY A 824 -4.84 -19.50 -17.03
CA GLY A 824 -4.47 -18.12 -17.35
C GLY A 824 -5.10 -17.06 -16.48
N ASP A 825 -6.07 -17.41 -15.64
CA ASP A 825 -6.79 -16.47 -14.78
C ASP A 825 -6.10 -16.20 -13.42
N TYR A 826 -4.92 -16.75 -13.19
CA TYR A 826 -4.16 -16.50 -11.96
C TYR A 826 -3.39 -15.20 -12.06
N VAL A 827 -3.88 -14.16 -11.44
CA VAL A 827 -3.15 -12.92 -11.22
C VAL A 827 -2.19 -13.15 -10.05
N TRP A 828 -0.89 -13.04 -10.32
CA TRP A 828 0.20 -13.38 -9.38
C TRP A 828 0.33 -12.42 -8.18
N TYR A 829 -0.48 -11.37 -8.11
CA TYR A 829 -0.45 -10.41 -7.01
C TYR A 829 -1.84 -10.11 -6.46
N GLY A 830 -2.09 -10.58 -5.26
CA GLY A 830 -3.16 -10.11 -4.38
C GLY A 830 -4.57 -10.61 -4.65
N GLU A 831 -4.84 -11.17 -5.83
CA GLU A 831 -6.07 -11.91 -6.08
C GLU A 831 -5.78 -13.41 -5.98
N THR A 832 -5.43 -13.87 -4.79
CA THR A 832 -5.62 -15.27 -4.48
C THR A 832 -7.13 -15.51 -4.44
N ASN A 833 -7.69 -15.95 -5.54
CA ASN A 833 -8.88 -16.74 -5.47
C ASN A 833 -8.49 -18.00 -4.68
N PHE A 834 -8.63 -17.91 -3.38
CA PHE A 834 -8.62 -19.09 -2.55
C PHE A 834 -9.74 -19.97 -3.08
N MET A 835 -9.40 -21.08 -3.69
CA MET A 835 -10.32 -22.19 -3.74
C MET A 835 -10.73 -22.43 -2.28
N GLN A 836 -11.98 -22.19 -1.99
CA GLN A 836 -12.61 -22.70 -0.80
C GLN A 836 -12.54 -24.24 -0.94
N SER A 837 -11.46 -24.83 -0.42
CA SER A 837 -11.53 -26.21 -0.02
C SER A 837 -12.38 -26.24 1.24
N ASP A 838 -13.41 -27.05 1.25
CA ASP A 838 -14.39 -27.18 2.34
C ASP A 838 -13.82 -27.72 3.66
N ASP A 839 -12.51 -27.79 3.81
CA ASP A 839 -11.85 -28.03 5.09
C ASP A 839 -11.74 -26.73 5.92
N ALA A 840 -12.88 -26.24 6.36
CA ALA A 840 -13.03 -25.07 7.21
C ALA A 840 -12.32 -25.18 8.58
N THR A 841 -11.83 -26.34 8.94
CA THR A 841 -11.18 -26.60 10.26
C THR A 841 -9.68 -26.41 10.24
N THR A 842 -9.00 -26.65 9.12
CA THR A 842 -7.54 -26.47 8.99
C THR A 842 -7.15 -25.06 8.55
N SER A 843 -8.00 -24.39 7.75
CA SER A 843 -7.69 -23.06 7.21
C SER A 843 -7.78 -21.92 8.24
N LYS A 844 -8.52 -22.11 9.33
CA LYS A 844 -8.65 -21.09 10.41
C LYS A 844 -7.43 -20.99 11.32
N LYS A 845 -6.53 -21.97 11.31
CA LYS A 845 -5.38 -22.04 12.24
C LYS A 845 -4.05 -21.56 11.67
N LEU A 846 -3.92 -21.39 10.37
CA LEU A 846 -2.66 -20.97 9.73
C LEU A 846 -2.58 -19.46 9.56
N SER A 847 -1.46 -18.85 9.95
CA SER A 847 -1.20 -17.45 9.69
C SER A 847 -1.05 -17.18 8.18
N ARG A 848 -1.27 -15.94 7.74
CA ARG A 848 -1.17 -15.55 6.32
C ARG A 848 0.21 -15.87 5.73
N LEU A 849 1.26 -15.75 6.54
CA LEU A 849 2.64 -16.02 6.13
C LEU A 849 2.88 -17.52 5.93
N GLN A 850 2.29 -18.36 6.78
CA GLN A 850 2.36 -19.83 6.69
C GLN A 850 1.64 -20.33 5.43
N ARG A 851 0.49 -19.74 5.09
CA ARG A 851 -0.25 -20.06 3.86
C ARG A 851 0.52 -19.64 2.60
N MET A 852 1.21 -18.49 2.63
CA MET A 852 2.08 -18.07 1.52
C MET A 852 3.29 -18.99 1.34
N LEU A 853 3.91 -19.45 2.43
CA LEU A 853 5.05 -20.36 2.39
C LEU A 853 4.66 -21.76 1.89
N LEU A 854 3.52 -22.27 2.31
CA LEU A 854 2.99 -23.56 1.83
C LEU A 854 2.65 -23.53 0.33
N ASN A 855 2.03 -22.45 -0.14
CA ASN A 855 1.72 -22.28 -1.57
C ASN A 855 2.97 -22.05 -2.42
N PHE A 856 3.98 -21.35 -1.90
CA PHE A 856 5.24 -21.12 -2.59
C PHE A 856 6.03 -22.42 -2.77
N ASN A 857 6.10 -23.25 -1.74
CA ASN A 857 6.78 -24.55 -1.81
C ASN A 857 6.06 -25.55 -2.72
N SER A 858 4.73 -25.58 -2.70
CA SER A 858 3.97 -26.48 -3.58
C SER A 858 4.06 -26.09 -5.07
N ALA A 859 4.15 -24.80 -5.39
CA ALA A 859 4.30 -24.35 -6.76
C ALA A 859 5.70 -24.65 -7.33
N ASN A 860 6.76 -24.41 -6.53
CA ASN A 860 8.14 -24.73 -6.94
C ASN A 860 8.39 -26.24 -7.07
N LEU A 861 7.76 -27.07 -6.24
CA LEU A 861 7.85 -28.53 -6.33
C LEU A 861 7.14 -29.06 -7.59
N ALA A 862 6.01 -28.46 -7.98
CA ALA A 862 5.29 -28.86 -9.20
C ALA A 862 6.04 -28.45 -10.48
N GLU A 863 6.79 -27.35 -10.45
CA GLU A 863 7.62 -26.89 -11.57
C GLU A 863 8.90 -27.73 -11.71
N MET A 864 9.56 -28.07 -10.60
CA MET A 864 10.69 -29.01 -10.58
C MET A 864 10.31 -30.42 -11.06
N ASP A 865 9.12 -30.92 -10.72
CA ASP A 865 8.61 -32.20 -11.22
C ASP A 865 8.39 -32.22 -12.75
N LYS A 866 8.07 -31.07 -13.33
CA LYS A 866 7.82 -30.96 -14.79
C LYS A 866 9.14 -30.96 -15.54
N ASP A 867 10.12 -30.20 -15.05
CA ASP A 867 11.45 -30.12 -15.65
C ASP A 867 12.23 -31.44 -15.54
N ILE A 868 12.10 -32.16 -14.42
CA ILE A 868 12.73 -33.47 -14.22
C ILE A 868 12.10 -34.54 -15.12
N LYS A 869 10.81 -34.45 -15.43
CA LYS A 869 10.14 -35.40 -16.34
C LYS A 869 10.48 -35.16 -17.82
N GLU A 870 10.73 -33.92 -18.21
CA GLU A 870 11.10 -33.60 -19.60
C GLU A 870 12.56 -33.93 -19.92
N ASP A 871 13.50 -33.75 -18.98
CA ASP A 871 14.93 -34.03 -19.19
C ASP A 871 15.29 -35.54 -19.14
N ASN A 872 14.52 -36.37 -18.47
CA ASN A 872 14.86 -37.79 -18.26
C ASN A 872 14.21 -38.77 -19.25
N LEU A 873 13.42 -38.29 -20.20
CA LEU A 873 12.71 -39.18 -21.15
C LEU A 873 13.60 -39.87 -22.19
N HIS A 874 14.89 -39.51 -22.29
CA HIS A 874 15.77 -40.01 -23.36
C HIS A 874 17.00 -40.83 -22.93
N THR A 875 17.32 -41.05 -21.64
CA THR A 875 18.63 -41.61 -21.28
C THR A 875 18.71 -42.58 -20.07
N LYS A 876 17.67 -42.90 -19.34
CA LYS A 876 17.81 -43.74 -18.10
C LYS A 876 16.89 -44.95 -18.08
N SER A 877 17.40 -46.04 -17.46
CA SER A 877 16.63 -47.28 -17.26
C SER A 877 15.55 -47.13 -16.19
N GLU A 878 14.47 -47.90 -16.27
CA GLU A 878 13.29 -47.88 -15.34
C GLU A 878 13.65 -48.08 -13.87
N ALA A 879 14.76 -48.76 -13.59
CA ALA A 879 15.27 -49.00 -12.23
C ALA A 879 16.00 -47.79 -11.64
N GLU A 880 16.63 -46.95 -12.47
CA GLU A 880 17.28 -45.70 -12.05
C GLU A 880 16.26 -44.58 -11.80
N LEU A 881 15.20 -44.55 -12.60
CA LEU A 881 14.07 -43.62 -12.41
C LEU A 881 13.34 -43.86 -11.08
N LYS A 882 13.09 -45.13 -10.73
CA LYS A 882 12.48 -45.50 -9.43
C LYS A 882 13.36 -45.17 -8.23
N LYS A 883 14.68 -45.18 -8.40
CA LYS A 883 15.63 -44.85 -7.34
C LYS A 883 15.77 -43.35 -7.12
N GLU A 884 15.62 -42.57 -8.19
CA GLU A 884 15.56 -41.09 -8.12
C GLU A 884 14.22 -40.62 -7.55
N GLU A 885 13.12 -41.28 -7.91
CA GLU A 885 11.78 -40.98 -7.40
C GLU A 885 11.66 -41.24 -5.88
N THR A 886 12.26 -42.32 -5.37
CA THR A 886 12.33 -42.56 -3.91
C THR A 886 13.20 -41.52 -3.21
N LYS A 887 14.29 -41.07 -3.78
CA LYS A 887 15.16 -40.04 -3.20
C LYS A 887 14.50 -38.68 -3.17
N LEU A 888 13.75 -38.33 -4.20
CA LEU A 888 12.93 -37.13 -4.26
C LEU A 888 11.77 -37.11 -3.26
N LEU A 889 11.17 -38.29 -3.03
CA LEU A 889 10.12 -38.46 -2.00
C LEU A 889 10.66 -38.26 -0.58
N GLU A 890 11.86 -38.78 -0.28
CA GLU A 890 12.53 -38.58 1.01
C GLU A 890 12.96 -37.09 1.22
N GLU A 891 13.37 -36.40 0.18
CA GLU A 891 13.66 -34.97 0.25
C GLU A 891 12.40 -34.13 0.46
N ARG A 892 11.29 -34.50 -0.17
CA ARG A 892 9.98 -33.89 0.04
C ARG A 892 9.45 -34.08 1.47
N GLU A 893 9.61 -35.25 2.05
CA GLU A 893 9.23 -35.47 3.44
C GLU A 893 10.07 -34.64 4.41
N LYS A 894 11.37 -34.51 4.19
CA LYS A 894 12.24 -33.63 4.99
C LYS A 894 11.89 -32.17 4.87
N GLU A 895 11.52 -31.67 3.68
CA GLU A 895 11.06 -30.29 3.49
C GLU A 895 9.68 -30.08 4.14
N ALA A 896 8.78 -31.04 4.05
CA ALA A 896 7.47 -30.97 4.69
C ALA A 896 7.59 -30.96 6.22
N ASP A 897 8.50 -31.74 6.78
CA ASP A 897 8.77 -31.76 8.23
C ASP A 897 9.44 -30.44 8.68
N PHE A 898 10.36 -29.89 7.89
CA PHE A 898 10.94 -28.57 8.17
C PHE A 898 9.88 -27.47 8.16
N VAL A 899 8.96 -27.50 7.20
CA VAL A 899 7.84 -26.51 7.14
C VAL A 899 6.90 -26.68 8.33
N ARG A 900 6.63 -27.90 8.77
CA ARG A 900 5.83 -28.18 9.97
C ARG A 900 6.50 -27.67 11.25
N GLU A 901 7.79 -27.91 11.39
CA GLU A 901 8.57 -27.44 12.55
C GLU A 901 8.67 -25.91 12.58
N PHE A 902 8.86 -25.28 11.43
CA PHE A 902 8.89 -23.83 11.28
C PHE A 902 7.51 -23.20 11.57
N SER A 903 6.43 -23.86 11.12
CA SER A 903 5.05 -23.47 11.40
C SER A 903 4.73 -23.50 12.90
N GLN A 904 5.16 -24.57 13.60
CA GLN A 904 4.99 -24.68 15.04
C GLN A 904 5.77 -23.60 15.83
N LYS A 905 6.96 -23.22 15.35
CA LYS A 905 7.76 -22.14 15.97
C LYS A 905 7.11 -20.76 15.77
N LEU A 906 6.47 -20.52 14.64
CA LEU A 906 5.74 -19.28 14.36
C LEU A 906 4.46 -19.15 15.21
N ASP A 907 3.72 -20.24 15.39
CA ASP A 907 2.52 -20.26 16.26
C ASP A 907 2.88 -19.99 17.72
N LEU A 908 4.06 -20.42 18.16
CA LEU A 908 4.60 -20.12 19.50
C LEU A 908 4.99 -18.64 19.66
N GLU A 909 5.52 -18.00 18.62
CA GLU A 909 5.84 -16.55 18.66
C GLU A 909 4.58 -15.69 18.62
N ASP A 910 3.57 -16.05 17.84
CA ASP A 910 2.31 -15.31 17.78
C ASP A 910 1.49 -15.47 19.07
N LEU A 911 1.55 -16.64 19.72
CA LEU A 911 0.98 -16.85 21.06
C LEU A 911 1.68 -16.03 22.14
N LYS A 912 3.01 -15.88 22.07
CA LYS A 912 3.77 -15.02 22.99
C LYS A 912 3.46 -13.53 22.77
N LYS A 913 3.20 -13.08 21.54
CA LYS A 913 2.79 -11.71 21.25
C LYS A 913 1.37 -11.42 21.71
N GLN A 914 0.46 -12.38 21.60
CA GLN A 914 -0.90 -12.22 22.11
C GLN A 914 -0.95 -12.19 23.64
N GLN A 915 -0.05 -12.90 24.32
CA GLN A 915 0.08 -12.85 25.77
C GLN A 915 0.60 -11.51 26.29
N SER A 916 1.57 -10.89 25.59
CA SER A 916 2.06 -9.56 25.97
C SER A 916 1.01 -8.46 25.75
N GLN A 917 0.15 -8.59 24.75
CA GLN A 917 -0.94 -7.62 24.50
C GLN A 917 -2.10 -7.77 25.48
N THR A 918 -2.35 -8.96 26.05
CA THR A 918 -3.36 -9.14 27.10
C THR A 918 -2.88 -8.68 28.47
N GLU A 919 -1.59 -8.80 28.78
CA GLU A 919 -1.01 -8.26 30.02
C GLU A 919 -1.00 -6.72 30.03
N ASP A 920 -0.75 -6.08 28.88
CA ASP A 920 -0.83 -4.61 28.76
C ASP A 920 -2.27 -4.09 28.90
N THR A 921 -3.29 -4.81 28.37
CA THR A 921 -4.70 -4.44 28.54
C THR A 921 -5.21 -4.68 29.96
N GLU A 922 -4.75 -5.70 30.67
CA GLU A 922 -5.11 -5.90 32.07
C GLU A 922 -4.45 -4.88 33.02
N MET A 923 -3.26 -4.34 32.66
CA MET A 923 -2.64 -3.24 33.41
C MET A 923 -3.35 -1.89 33.18
N GLU A 924 -3.85 -1.60 31.98
CA GLU A 924 -4.65 -0.40 31.73
C GLU A 924 -6.00 -0.44 32.45
N ASP A 925 -6.69 -1.57 32.44
CA ASP A 925 -7.97 -1.75 33.16
C ASP A 925 -7.81 -1.66 34.69
N SER A 926 -6.67 -2.06 35.24
CA SER A 926 -6.39 -1.92 36.67
C SER A 926 -6.08 -0.48 37.09
N ASN A 927 -5.49 0.31 36.20
CA ASN A 927 -5.20 1.73 36.43
C ASN A 927 -6.46 2.61 36.31
N ASP A 928 -7.36 2.29 35.38
CA ASP A 928 -8.64 3.00 35.24
C ASP A 928 -9.59 2.72 36.42
N LYS A 929 -9.62 1.50 36.97
CA LYS A 929 -10.36 1.20 38.20
C LYS A 929 -9.79 1.92 39.44
N LYS A 930 -8.49 2.15 39.52
CA LYS A 930 -7.88 2.97 40.59
C LYS A 930 -8.23 4.45 40.44
N ARG A 931 -8.19 5.02 39.24
CA ARG A 931 -8.63 6.41 38.98
C ARG A 931 -10.11 6.62 39.27
N PHE A 932 -10.98 5.68 38.91
CA PHE A 932 -12.42 5.78 39.21
C PHE A 932 -12.74 5.72 40.72
N ASN A 933 -11.96 5.01 41.53
CA ASN A 933 -12.11 4.94 42.96
C ASN A 933 -11.55 6.18 43.69
N GLU A 934 -10.52 6.84 43.15
CA GLU A 934 -9.99 8.09 43.68
C GLU A 934 -10.92 9.28 43.42
N GLU A 935 -11.53 9.37 42.22
CA GLU A 935 -12.54 10.42 41.93
C GLU A 935 -13.82 10.28 42.75
N ASN A 936 -14.26 9.07 43.05
CA ASN A 936 -15.41 8.86 43.94
C ASN A 936 -15.11 9.18 45.44
N SER A 937 -13.86 9.02 45.88
CA SER A 937 -13.49 9.40 47.26
C SER A 937 -13.40 10.91 47.49
N ASP A 938 -13.07 11.67 46.42
CA ASP A 938 -13.02 13.16 46.52
C ASP A 938 -14.40 13.83 46.37
N THR A 939 -15.33 13.18 45.67
CA THR A 939 -16.73 13.66 45.61
C THR A 939 -17.46 13.48 46.95
N ASP A 940 -17.16 12.43 47.69
CA ASP A 940 -17.73 12.24 49.05
C ASP A 940 -17.12 13.20 50.12
N LYS A 941 -15.86 13.57 49.98
CA LYS A 941 -15.23 14.58 50.84
C LYS A 941 -15.75 16.00 50.57
N ARG A 942 -16.15 16.32 49.34
CA ARG A 942 -16.78 17.60 48.99
C ARG A 942 -18.23 17.70 49.50
N LYS A 943 -18.99 16.62 49.56
CA LYS A 943 -20.36 16.60 50.11
C LYS A 943 -20.41 16.70 51.64
N LYS A 944 -19.35 16.34 52.36
CA LYS A 944 -19.25 16.51 53.83
C LYS A 944 -18.76 17.91 54.28
N ARG A 945 -18.32 18.77 53.36
CA ARG A 945 -17.94 20.17 53.67
C ARG A 945 -19.01 21.21 53.37
N SER A 946 -20.17 20.80 52.83
CA SER A 946 -21.31 21.68 52.55
C SER A 946 -22.58 21.32 53.34
N ARG A 947 -22.40 20.70 54.56
CA ARG A 947 -23.46 20.60 55.57
C ARG A 947 -22.94 21.17 56.90
#